data_c898b7441406f2145e99e3cc54c65523
#
_entry.id   c898b7441406f2145e99e3cc54c65523
#
_cell.length_a   1.000
_cell.length_b   1.000
_cell.length_c   1.000
_cell.angle_alpha   90.00
_cell.angle_beta   90.00
_cell.angle_gamma   90.00
#
_symmetry.space_group_name_H-M   'P 1'
#
loop_
_entity.id
_entity.type
_entity.pdbx_description
1 polymer ?
#
loop_
_entity_poly.entity_id
_entity_poly.type
_entity_poly.pdbx_seq_one_letter_code
_entity_poly.pdbx_strand_id
1 'polypeptide(L)'
;MTTHDFTTSLVPAPGQPFDADTTRVINESPARLWFTRFTIVVALAVYVAYLAYRAMYTINYDALIFSCLVFFAELHGFFSLAFYFHTAWTRPERRAVEPEQNLKVDVFITTYNEEVDLLRTTVRAAVGMRYPHRTFVLDDGRRPAVRAMAEEVGALYMTRSDNAHAKAGNWNNAFAATDADFIATFDADHVPRPEFLERTLGFFRDPKVALVQAPQQYHNLDSVQHKVSWRQRRMYGEQDAFFQLVMPGKDNWNAAFFCGTGAVLRRTALEPLGGIMTETITEDLHTSVELHARGWKSVYVNEVLVTGLAPSDLKTFETQRLRWAEGNMTVATFTNPLTTRGLSFNQRVAYAASLFHWTIGIPKFIFYMAPPWMLFSGTFPIAPYNARFLAVYAVFLGSVILSYEVASRGKGRLMMDELYNMVSCFTFMRAMKRVIFGRGKRVAFEVTDKRGATTQSVLPVLPHMAMMLFSMLAISWSLLGLGFSVSDDYLGAGTGIFWTVYNMSLMWVVLRLASRPGEKRAGLRFRANFPVEGLPVPGEESPLGVTADISESGCSLLWPRPLSVGTRLPVRVHLGPKPMDVELTVTAEQTPTDDGWYRYGCSFDELSQSNVDLILDAVHTIAVPHLFRTLSEPSFAVRVIRWIAKPFTLKRGRAQRQLVRIPVRVSVNGREQIVIALDISATGMSVVMPCDVPAGAHLTASMSVPGYSWSGDVSVARSESRPARNGFDIWLLGFQFEQKQRERDIAPFRMDTAA
;
A
#
# COMPACT_ATOMS: atom_id res chain seq x y z
N MET A 1 -7.24 10.48 -18.36
CA MET A 1 -6.81 9.07 -18.35
C MET A 1 -7.99 8.28 -18.86
N THR A 2 -7.85 7.69 -20.01
CA THR A 2 -8.87 6.86 -20.65
C THR A 2 -9.17 5.66 -19.75
N THR A 3 -10.41 5.52 -19.36
CA THR A 3 -10.95 4.32 -18.72
C THR A 3 -10.75 3.17 -19.72
N HIS A 4 -9.83 2.25 -19.42
CA HIS A 4 -9.75 1.01 -20.18
C HIS A 4 -10.98 0.18 -19.87
N ASP A 5 -11.73 -0.13 -20.91
CA ASP A 5 -12.75 -1.17 -20.94
C ASP A 5 -12.09 -2.49 -20.50
N PHE A 6 -12.33 -2.91 -19.26
CA PHE A 6 -11.93 -4.23 -18.77
C PHE A 6 -12.86 -5.35 -19.26
N THR A 7 -13.67 -5.08 -20.28
CA THR A 7 -14.72 -5.99 -20.77
C THR A 7 -14.26 -6.96 -21.86
N THR A 8 -13.04 -6.83 -22.37
CA THR A 8 -12.52 -7.83 -23.31
C THR A 8 -11.67 -8.86 -22.59
N SER A 9 -12.29 -9.94 -22.10
CA SER A 9 -11.59 -11.15 -21.67
C SER A 9 -10.92 -11.79 -22.90
N LEU A 10 -9.65 -12.19 -22.75
CA LEU A 10 -8.98 -12.99 -23.77
C LEU A 10 -9.44 -14.45 -23.60
N VAL A 11 -10.31 -14.89 -24.48
CA VAL A 11 -10.60 -16.30 -24.66
C VAL A 11 -9.67 -16.81 -25.77
N PRO A 12 -8.80 -17.81 -25.53
CA PRO A 12 -8.00 -18.39 -26.58
C PRO A 12 -8.89 -19.02 -27.64
N ALA A 13 -8.49 -18.92 -28.92
CA ALA A 13 -9.21 -19.60 -29.97
C ALA A 13 -9.28 -21.12 -29.71
N PRO A 14 -10.37 -21.79 -30.03
CA PRO A 14 -10.51 -23.24 -29.85
C PRO A 14 -9.32 -24.00 -30.46
N GLY A 15 -8.64 -24.83 -29.64
CA GLY A 15 -7.51 -25.67 -30.07
C GLY A 15 -6.12 -25.01 -30.03
N GLN A 16 -5.99 -23.73 -29.69
CA GLN A 16 -4.68 -23.12 -29.47
C GLN A 16 -4.26 -23.19 -27.97
N PRO A 17 -3.00 -23.61 -27.67
CA PRO A 17 -2.50 -23.58 -26.32
C PRO A 17 -2.47 -22.12 -25.82
N PHE A 18 -3.05 -21.85 -24.65
CA PHE A 18 -3.03 -20.54 -24.04
C PHE A 18 -1.63 -20.26 -23.45
N ASP A 19 -1.07 -19.09 -23.77
CA ASP A 19 0.16 -18.60 -23.16
C ASP A 19 -0.15 -17.34 -22.34
N ALA A 20 0.08 -17.41 -21.03
CA ALA A 20 -0.15 -16.27 -20.13
C ALA A 20 0.64 -15.02 -20.52
N ASP A 21 1.77 -15.16 -21.22
CA ASP A 21 2.57 -14.01 -21.63
C ASP A 21 1.86 -13.12 -22.66
N THR A 22 0.91 -13.68 -23.42
CA THR A 22 0.07 -12.91 -24.37
C THR A 22 -0.87 -11.91 -23.68
N THR A 23 -1.11 -12.08 -22.38
CA THR A 23 -1.95 -11.18 -21.61
C THR A 23 -1.24 -9.89 -21.18
N ARG A 24 0.10 -9.82 -21.34
CA ARG A 24 0.87 -8.61 -21.01
C ARG A 24 0.55 -7.47 -21.98
N VAL A 25 0.22 -6.32 -21.41
CA VAL A 25 -0.05 -5.09 -22.16
C VAL A 25 0.78 -3.95 -21.58
N ILE A 26 1.43 -3.20 -22.46
CA ILE A 26 2.15 -1.99 -22.06
C ILE A 26 1.23 -0.81 -22.35
N ASN A 27 0.64 -0.25 -21.29
CA ASN A 27 -0.29 0.89 -21.38
C ASN A 27 0.43 2.26 -21.48
N GLU A 28 1.72 2.26 -21.81
CA GLU A 28 2.50 3.49 -22.01
C GLU A 28 2.68 3.78 -23.50
N SER A 29 2.62 5.06 -23.88
CA SER A 29 2.94 5.44 -25.26
C SER A 29 4.40 5.09 -25.58
N PRO A 30 4.72 4.70 -26.82
CA PRO A 30 6.10 4.40 -27.22
C PRO A 30 7.09 5.54 -26.92
N ALA A 31 6.67 6.78 -27.11
CA ALA A 31 7.47 7.96 -26.80
C ALA A 31 7.81 8.07 -25.30
N ARG A 32 6.84 7.80 -24.42
CA ARG A 32 7.06 7.80 -22.97
C ARG A 32 7.98 6.68 -22.54
N LEU A 33 7.79 5.50 -23.08
CA LEU A 33 8.64 4.34 -22.79
C LEU A 33 10.08 4.59 -23.24
N TRP A 34 10.26 5.13 -24.45
CA TRP A 34 11.57 5.53 -24.98
C TRP A 34 12.22 6.58 -24.08
N PHE A 35 11.51 7.63 -23.72
CA PHE A 35 12.02 8.68 -22.83
C PHE A 35 12.43 8.14 -21.46
N THR A 36 11.63 7.25 -20.87
CA THR A 36 11.97 6.58 -19.60
C THR A 36 13.27 5.78 -19.73
N ARG A 37 13.40 4.96 -20.76
CA ARG A 37 14.61 4.17 -21.02
C ARG A 37 15.83 5.03 -21.31
N PHE A 38 15.65 6.11 -22.06
CA PHE A 38 16.72 7.08 -22.33
C PHE A 38 17.22 7.73 -21.04
N THR A 39 16.34 8.22 -20.19
CA THR A 39 16.74 8.84 -18.91
C THR A 39 17.44 7.84 -17.99
N ILE A 40 17.02 6.57 -17.96
CA ILE A 40 17.69 5.49 -17.23
C ILE A 40 19.12 5.30 -17.72
N VAL A 41 19.30 5.14 -19.02
CA VAL A 41 20.64 4.90 -19.62
C VAL A 41 21.57 6.09 -19.36
N VAL A 42 21.09 7.32 -19.56
CA VAL A 42 21.85 8.53 -19.29
C VAL A 42 22.25 8.63 -17.82
N ALA A 43 21.33 8.34 -16.90
CA ALA A 43 21.64 8.41 -15.48
C ALA A 43 22.67 7.36 -15.06
N LEU A 44 22.60 6.14 -15.57
CA LEU A 44 23.60 5.11 -15.30
C LEU A 44 24.97 5.49 -15.88
N ALA A 45 25.01 6.05 -17.09
CA ALA A 45 26.26 6.53 -17.69
C ALA A 45 26.86 7.69 -16.88
N VAL A 46 26.04 8.65 -16.46
CA VAL A 46 26.50 9.78 -15.60
C VAL A 46 26.97 9.24 -14.25
N TYR A 47 26.32 8.25 -13.68
CA TYR A 47 26.76 7.65 -12.42
C TYR A 47 28.10 6.95 -12.56
N VAL A 48 28.30 6.16 -13.62
CA VAL A 48 29.61 5.51 -13.89
C VAL A 48 30.70 6.56 -14.07
N ALA A 49 30.45 7.63 -14.86
CA ALA A 49 31.39 8.73 -15.04
C ALA A 49 31.71 9.45 -13.70
N TYR A 50 30.68 9.65 -12.85
CA TYR A 50 30.87 10.19 -11.50
C TYR A 50 31.76 9.29 -10.64
N LEU A 51 31.50 7.97 -10.59
CA LEU A 51 32.31 7.03 -9.81
C LEU A 51 33.78 6.98 -10.33
N ALA A 52 33.95 7.02 -11.65
CA ALA A 52 35.29 7.09 -12.23
C ALA A 52 36.02 8.40 -11.84
N TYR A 53 35.31 9.53 -11.90
CA TYR A 53 35.82 10.82 -11.44
C TYR A 53 36.20 10.76 -9.95
N ARG A 54 35.33 10.18 -9.11
CA ARG A 54 35.57 9.98 -7.67
C ARG A 54 36.84 9.17 -7.43
N ALA A 55 36.96 8.01 -8.10
CA ALA A 55 38.10 7.11 -7.94
C ALA A 55 39.44 7.72 -8.40
N MET A 56 39.45 8.48 -9.53
CA MET A 56 40.64 9.01 -10.11
C MET A 56 41.13 10.33 -9.52
N TYR A 57 40.20 11.19 -9.05
CA TYR A 57 40.51 12.58 -8.76
C TYR A 57 40.14 13.07 -7.36
N THR A 58 39.38 12.30 -6.59
CA THR A 58 38.83 12.84 -5.35
C THR A 58 38.90 11.92 -4.13
N ILE A 59 39.66 10.83 -4.24
CA ILE A 59 40.02 10.01 -3.06
C ILE A 59 40.97 10.83 -2.19
N ASN A 60 40.61 11.05 -0.95
CA ASN A 60 41.49 11.71 0.02
C ASN A 60 42.41 10.71 0.67
N TYR A 61 43.69 10.78 0.32
CA TYR A 61 44.71 9.88 0.86
C TYR A 61 45.06 10.17 2.32
N ASP A 62 44.86 11.43 2.79
CA ASP A 62 45.07 11.80 4.20
C ASP A 62 43.94 11.27 5.10
N ALA A 63 42.78 10.95 4.51
CA ALA A 63 41.61 10.33 5.19
C ALA A 63 41.15 9.08 4.44
N LEU A 64 42.09 8.20 4.01
CA LEU A 64 41.87 7.10 3.08
C LEU A 64 40.70 6.19 3.52
N ILE A 65 40.69 5.77 4.78
CA ILE A 65 39.63 4.88 5.30
C ILE A 65 38.24 5.54 5.16
N PHE A 66 38.14 6.80 5.56
CA PHE A 66 36.87 7.54 5.48
C PHE A 66 36.44 7.75 4.02
N SER A 67 37.38 8.11 3.14
CA SER A 67 37.16 8.24 1.71
C SER A 67 36.66 6.93 1.07
N CYS A 68 37.31 5.81 1.40
CA CYS A 68 36.91 4.48 0.92
C CYS A 68 35.53 4.05 1.45
N LEU A 69 35.18 4.35 2.69
CA LEU A 69 33.86 4.06 3.24
C LEU A 69 32.75 4.82 2.51
N VAL A 70 32.94 6.11 2.25
CA VAL A 70 31.97 6.91 1.48
C VAL A 70 31.90 6.42 0.04
N PHE A 71 33.03 6.14 -0.59
CA PHE A 71 33.04 5.59 -1.96
C PHE A 71 32.36 4.22 -2.06
N PHE A 72 32.53 3.35 -1.07
CA PHE A 72 31.80 2.08 -0.97
C PHE A 72 30.27 2.32 -0.91
N ALA A 73 29.84 3.30 -0.12
CA ALA A 73 28.41 3.63 0.00
C ALA A 73 27.86 4.19 -1.34
N GLU A 74 28.64 5.00 -2.06
CA GLU A 74 28.30 5.49 -3.41
C GLU A 74 28.20 4.33 -4.42
N LEU A 75 29.15 3.39 -4.38
CA LEU A 75 29.16 2.20 -5.25
C LEU A 75 27.95 1.29 -4.98
N HIS A 76 27.59 1.08 -3.70
CA HIS A 76 26.38 0.36 -3.32
C HIS A 76 25.12 1.08 -3.85
N GLY A 77 25.08 2.42 -3.79
CA GLY A 77 24.03 3.24 -4.36
C GLY A 77 23.85 3.04 -5.87
N PHE A 78 24.97 2.90 -6.61
CA PHE A 78 24.95 2.59 -8.04
C PHE A 78 24.26 1.24 -8.31
N PHE A 79 24.64 0.18 -7.63
CA PHE A 79 24.01 -1.13 -7.80
C PHE A 79 22.54 -1.12 -7.40
N SER A 80 22.18 -0.45 -6.29
CA SER A 80 20.79 -0.29 -5.87
C SER A 80 19.93 0.38 -6.96
N LEU A 81 20.44 1.44 -7.56
CA LEU A 81 19.77 2.16 -8.63
C LEU A 81 19.69 1.34 -9.93
N ALA A 82 20.75 0.63 -10.29
CA ALA A 82 20.78 -0.24 -11.46
C ALA A 82 19.75 -1.38 -11.34
N PHE A 83 19.65 -2.02 -10.18
CA PHE A 83 18.64 -3.04 -9.89
C PHE A 83 17.22 -2.47 -9.94
N TYR A 84 17.01 -1.29 -9.36
CA TYR A 84 15.72 -0.61 -9.45
C TYR A 84 15.37 -0.32 -10.92
N PHE A 85 16.28 0.19 -11.72
CA PHE A 85 16.04 0.48 -13.13
C PHE A 85 15.79 -0.77 -13.97
N HIS A 86 16.44 -1.90 -13.66
CA HIS A 86 16.12 -3.17 -14.30
C HIS A 86 14.66 -3.57 -14.11
N THR A 87 14.12 -3.41 -12.90
CA THR A 87 12.70 -3.70 -12.63
C THR A 87 11.78 -2.61 -13.20
N ALA A 88 12.20 -1.35 -13.22
CA ALA A 88 11.42 -0.23 -13.76
C ALA A 88 11.49 -0.09 -15.30
N TRP A 89 12.28 -0.92 -15.99
CA TRP A 89 12.51 -0.85 -17.44
C TRP A 89 11.24 -0.97 -18.28
N THR A 90 10.37 -1.89 -17.89
CA THR A 90 9.05 -2.09 -18.49
C THR A 90 8.06 -2.46 -17.39
N ARG A 91 6.88 -1.85 -17.41
CA ARG A 91 5.81 -2.13 -16.47
C ARG A 91 4.60 -2.64 -17.25
N PRO A 92 4.48 -3.95 -17.47
CA PRO A 92 3.28 -4.51 -18.06
C PRO A 92 2.11 -4.47 -17.08
N GLU A 93 0.91 -4.48 -17.63
CA GLU A 93 -0.32 -4.82 -16.92
C GLU A 93 -0.87 -6.11 -17.53
N ARG A 94 -1.66 -6.86 -16.79
CA ARG A 94 -2.26 -8.11 -17.27
C ARG A 94 -3.70 -7.87 -17.68
N ARG A 95 -4.10 -8.34 -18.86
CA ARG A 95 -5.53 -8.44 -19.22
C ARG A 95 -6.16 -9.57 -18.44
N ALA A 96 -7.40 -9.37 -18.01
CA ALA A 96 -8.16 -10.42 -17.36
C ALA A 96 -8.39 -11.60 -18.32
N VAL A 97 -8.41 -12.78 -17.74
CA VAL A 97 -8.70 -14.05 -18.43
C VAL A 97 -9.80 -14.74 -17.65
N GLU A 98 -10.84 -15.16 -18.33
CA GLU A 98 -11.93 -15.91 -17.69
C GLU A 98 -11.44 -17.29 -17.24
N PRO A 99 -11.74 -17.70 -15.99
CA PRO A 99 -11.38 -19.03 -15.51
C PRO A 99 -12.16 -20.12 -16.25
N GLU A 100 -11.58 -21.30 -16.30
CA GLU A 100 -12.31 -22.51 -16.68
C GLU A 100 -13.36 -22.83 -15.61
N GLN A 101 -14.44 -23.48 -16.04
CA GLN A 101 -15.48 -23.92 -15.11
C GLN A 101 -15.05 -25.19 -14.37
N ASN A 102 -15.57 -25.36 -13.15
CA ASN A 102 -15.40 -26.56 -12.33
C ASN A 102 -13.95 -26.90 -11.93
N LEU A 103 -13.05 -25.91 -11.83
CA LEU A 103 -11.74 -26.12 -11.23
C LEU A 103 -11.89 -26.40 -9.73
N LYS A 104 -11.14 -27.37 -9.22
CA LYS A 104 -11.09 -27.66 -7.80
C LYS A 104 -10.16 -26.66 -7.10
N VAL A 105 -10.71 -25.84 -6.24
CA VAL A 105 -9.97 -24.79 -5.53
C VAL A 105 -10.17 -24.93 -4.02
N ASP A 106 -9.06 -24.95 -3.29
CA ASP A 106 -9.04 -24.82 -1.83
C ASP A 106 -8.48 -23.46 -1.44
N VAL A 107 -9.03 -22.88 -0.40
CA VAL A 107 -8.60 -21.63 0.18
C VAL A 107 -8.05 -21.88 1.57
N PHE A 108 -6.78 -21.56 1.80
CA PHE A 108 -6.10 -21.76 3.07
C PHE A 108 -5.94 -20.43 3.79
N ILE A 109 -6.45 -20.34 5.03
CA ILE A 109 -6.29 -19.21 5.93
C ILE A 109 -5.52 -19.70 7.15
N THR A 110 -4.27 -19.26 7.28
CA THR A 110 -3.39 -19.65 8.38
C THR A 110 -3.57 -18.72 9.57
N THR A 111 -3.73 -19.30 10.78
CA THR A 111 -3.85 -18.54 12.03
C THR A 111 -3.14 -19.26 13.18
N TYR A 112 -2.72 -18.48 14.19
CA TYR A 112 -2.09 -19.00 15.41
C TYR A 112 -2.66 -18.38 16.68
N ASN A 113 -2.56 -17.04 16.84
CA ASN A 113 -2.97 -16.32 18.03
C ASN A 113 -3.79 -15.04 17.73
N GLU A 114 -4.17 -14.83 16.46
CA GLU A 114 -4.98 -13.69 16.07
C GLU A 114 -6.36 -13.75 16.73
N GLU A 115 -6.95 -12.59 16.99
CA GLU A 115 -8.27 -12.48 17.60
C GLU A 115 -9.35 -13.09 16.71
N VAL A 116 -10.34 -13.70 17.32
CA VAL A 116 -11.40 -14.44 16.60
C VAL A 116 -12.18 -13.50 15.68
N ASP A 117 -12.47 -12.27 16.12
CA ASP A 117 -13.25 -11.30 15.34
C ASP A 117 -12.47 -10.82 14.10
N LEU A 118 -11.17 -10.58 14.25
CA LEU A 118 -10.30 -10.27 13.12
C LEU A 118 -10.30 -11.40 12.08
N LEU A 119 -10.11 -12.63 12.55
CA LEU A 119 -10.11 -13.82 11.71
C LEU A 119 -11.47 -14.06 11.05
N ARG A 120 -12.57 -13.86 11.78
CA ARG A 120 -13.95 -13.96 11.29
C ARG A 120 -14.18 -13.14 10.03
N THR A 121 -13.69 -11.90 10.02
CA THR A 121 -13.79 -11.01 8.86
C THR A 121 -13.13 -11.61 7.62
N THR A 122 -11.90 -12.11 7.76
CA THR A 122 -11.16 -12.75 6.67
C THR A 122 -11.82 -14.04 6.19
N VAL A 123 -12.24 -14.91 7.14
CA VAL A 123 -12.88 -16.20 6.81
C VAL A 123 -14.19 -15.98 6.07
N ARG A 124 -15.03 -15.05 6.53
CA ARG A 124 -16.28 -14.69 5.83
C ARG A 124 -16.04 -14.18 4.43
N ALA A 125 -15.04 -13.29 4.29
CA ALA A 125 -14.66 -12.78 3.00
C ALA A 125 -14.23 -13.90 2.05
N ALA A 126 -13.46 -14.84 2.56
CA ALA A 126 -12.99 -15.96 1.77
C ALA A 126 -14.14 -16.91 1.37
N VAL A 127 -14.99 -17.32 2.30
CA VAL A 127 -16.17 -18.14 2.00
C VAL A 127 -17.11 -17.46 1.00
N GLY A 128 -17.20 -16.11 1.04
CA GLY A 128 -18.05 -15.32 0.15
C GLY A 128 -17.46 -15.04 -1.24
N MET A 129 -16.32 -15.59 -1.63
CA MET A 129 -15.81 -15.46 -3.00
C MET A 129 -16.71 -16.18 -4.00
N ARG A 130 -16.90 -15.59 -5.20
CA ARG A 130 -17.94 -16.04 -6.14
C ARG A 130 -17.64 -17.37 -6.82
N TYR A 131 -16.34 -17.63 -7.12
CA TYR A 131 -15.97 -18.87 -7.78
C TYR A 131 -16.10 -20.04 -6.77
N PRO A 132 -16.68 -21.22 -7.16
CA PRO A 132 -16.84 -22.36 -6.25
C PRO A 132 -15.52 -22.86 -5.69
N HIS A 133 -15.44 -23.01 -4.37
CA HIS A 133 -14.24 -23.43 -3.64
C HIS A 133 -14.57 -23.97 -2.25
N ARG A 134 -13.57 -24.58 -1.59
CA ARG A 134 -13.63 -24.93 -0.17
C ARG A 134 -12.69 -24.00 0.62
N THR A 135 -13.14 -23.49 1.75
CA THR A 135 -12.33 -22.64 2.63
C THR A 135 -11.92 -23.41 3.89
N PHE A 136 -10.62 -23.41 4.18
CA PHE A 136 -10.03 -24.06 5.34
C PHE A 136 -9.39 -23.03 6.27
N VAL A 137 -9.74 -23.08 7.56
CA VAL A 137 -9.08 -22.34 8.62
C VAL A 137 -8.04 -23.26 9.27
N LEU A 138 -6.76 -22.93 9.09
CA LEU A 138 -5.62 -23.71 9.56
C LEU A 138 -5.12 -23.12 10.88
N ASP A 139 -5.55 -23.70 12.02
CA ASP A 139 -5.30 -23.12 13.35
C ASP A 139 -4.20 -23.89 14.13
N ASP A 140 -3.00 -23.35 14.14
CA ASP A 140 -1.89 -23.83 14.97
C ASP A 140 -2.09 -23.57 16.48
N GLY A 141 -3.06 -22.69 16.82
CA GLY A 141 -3.45 -22.40 18.20
C GLY A 141 -4.41 -23.45 18.81
N ARG A 142 -5.03 -24.30 18.01
CA ARG A 142 -5.98 -25.35 18.43
C ARG A 142 -7.14 -24.82 19.28
N ARG A 143 -7.69 -23.68 18.88
CA ARG A 143 -8.65 -22.88 19.67
C ARG A 143 -10.10 -23.32 19.42
N PRO A 144 -10.85 -23.76 20.45
CA PRO A 144 -12.26 -24.14 20.30
C PRO A 144 -13.12 -22.98 19.74
N ALA A 145 -12.85 -21.74 20.15
CA ALA A 145 -13.57 -20.56 19.66
C ALA A 145 -13.36 -20.32 18.15
N VAL A 146 -12.16 -20.61 17.62
CA VAL A 146 -11.87 -20.50 16.18
C VAL A 146 -12.60 -21.61 15.42
N ARG A 147 -12.65 -22.83 15.98
CA ARG A 147 -13.42 -23.93 15.37
C ARG A 147 -14.89 -23.57 15.27
N ALA A 148 -15.50 -23.14 16.37
CA ALA A 148 -16.91 -22.75 16.39
C ALA A 148 -17.21 -21.63 15.38
N MET A 149 -16.34 -20.62 15.32
CA MET A 149 -16.46 -19.52 14.35
C MET A 149 -16.34 -20.01 12.90
N ALA A 150 -15.40 -20.92 12.61
CA ALA A 150 -15.21 -21.43 11.25
C ALA A 150 -16.45 -22.24 10.79
N GLU A 151 -16.96 -23.12 11.65
CA GLU A 151 -18.18 -23.91 11.38
C GLU A 151 -19.41 -23.02 11.19
N GLU A 152 -19.58 -21.99 12.03
CA GLU A 152 -20.66 -20.99 11.91
C GLU A 152 -20.65 -20.25 10.57
N VAL A 153 -19.45 -19.91 10.07
CA VAL A 153 -19.30 -19.17 8.81
C VAL A 153 -19.35 -20.10 7.58
N GLY A 154 -19.32 -21.41 7.76
CA GLY A 154 -19.32 -22.38 6.68
C GLY A 154 -17.93 -22.73 6.14
N ALA A 155 -16.88 -22.47 6.92
CA ALA A 155 -15.51 -22.90 6.63
C ALA A 155 -15.16 -24.23 7.32
N LEU A 156 -14.20 -24.95 6.73
CA LEU A 156 -13.66 -26.16 7.30
C LEU A 156 -12.52 -25.81 8.28
N TYR A 157 -12.51 -26.44 9.46
CA TYR A 157 -11.47 -26.23 10.46
C TYR A 157 -10.44 -27.37 10.41
N MET A 158 -9.18 -27.00 10.38
CA MET A 158 -8.07 -27.95 10.40
C MET A 158 -7.03 -27.54 11.44
N THR A 159 -6.48 -28.53 12.15
CA THR A 159 -5.39 -28.35 13.11
C THR A 159 -4.41 -29.50 13.01
N ARG A 160 -3.24 -29.37 13.62
CA ARG A 160 -2.19 -30.41 13.65
C ARG A 160 -1.64 -30.60 15.07
N SER A 161 -0.90 -31.69 15.28
CA SER A 161 -0.40 -32.07 16.62
C SER A 161 0.78 -31.16 17.08
N ASP A 162 1.59 -30.67 16.14
CA ASP A 162 2.77 -29.88 16.41
C ASP A 162 2.69 -28.52 15.67
N ASN A 163 3.64 -27.65 15.94
CA ASN A 163 3.78 -26.35 15.25
C ASN A 163 5.12 -26.25 14.50
N ALA A 164 5.67 -27.40 14.04
CA ALA A 164 6.92 -27.43 13.31
C ALA A 164 6.83 -26.57 12.05
N HIS A 165 7.86 -25.78 11.78
CA HIS A 165 7.96 -24.85 10.64
C HIS A 165 6.85 -23.76 10.59
N ALA A 166 6.19 -23.48 11.71
CA ALA A 166 5.20 -22.41 11.85
C ALA A 166 4.19 -22.38 10.68
N LYS A 167 3.97 -21.21 10.05
CA LYS A 167 3.02 -21.03 8.95
C LYS A 167 3.23 -22.03 7.80
N ALA A 168 4.47 -22.20 7.33
CA ALA A 168 4.78 -23.10 6.22
C ALA A 168 4.43 -24.55 6.53
N GLY A 169 4.77 -25.02 7.75
CA GLY A 169 4.42 -26.38 8.18
C GLY A 169 2.91 -26.59 8.32
N ASN A 170 2.17 -25.59 8.82
CA ASN A 170 0.72 -25.63 8.90
C ASN A 170 0.08 -25.70 7.50
N TRP A 171 0.58 -24.87 6.59
CA TRP A 171 0.16 -24.86 5.19
C TRP A 171 0.42 -26.22 4.51
N ASN A 172 1.62 -26.79 4.69
CA ASN A 172 1.99 -28.09 4.12
C ASN A 172 1.19 -29.26 4.70
N ASN A 173 0.79 -29.18 5.98
CA ASN A 173 -0.11 -30.16 6.58
C ASN A 173 -1.48 -30.17 5.87
N ALA A 174 -2.04 -28.99 5.58
CA ALA A 174 -3.29 -28.87 4.82
C ALA A 174 -3.10 -29.31 3.36
N PHE A 175 -1.97 -28.97 2.75
CA PHE A 175 -1.64 -29.38 1.39
C PHE A 175 -1.62 -30.91 1.24
N ALA A 176 -1.05 -31.62 2.21
CA ALA A 176 -1.01 -33.09 2.22
C ALA A 176 -2.38 -33.71 2.46
N ALA A 177 -3.27 -33.03 3.18
CA ALA A 177 -4.59 -33.55 3.57
C ALA A 177 -5.71 -33.20 2.58
N THR A 178 -5.42 -32.41 1.53
CA THR A 178 -6.40 -31.94 0.53
C THR A 178 -6.00 -32.35 -0.89
N ASP A 179 -6.93 -32.21 -1.84
CA ASP A 179 -6.79 -32.74 -3.22
C ASP A 179 -7.10 -31.72 -4.33
N ALA A 180 -7.33 -30.45 -4.00
CA ALA A 180 -7.66 -29.45 -5.00
C ALA A 180 -6.49 -29.15 -5.96
N ASP A 181 -6.79 -28.83 -7.20
CA ASP A 181 -5.81 -28.52 -8.24
C ASP A 181 -5.09 -27.18 -7.98
N PHE A 182 -5.81 -26.26 -7.35
CA PHE A 182 -5.34 -24.91 -7.04
C PHE A 182 -5.58 -24.57 -5.58
N ILE A 183 -4.63 -23.86 -4.97
CA ILE A 183 -4.68 -23.42 -3.60
C ILE A 183 -4.55 -21.90 -3.55
N ALA A 184 -5.59 -21.22 -3.10
CA ALA A 184 -5.52 -19.79 -2.73
C ALA A 184 -5.09 -19.66 -1.26
N THR A 185 -4.29 -18.66 -0.94
CA THR A 185 -3.79 -18.51 0.43
C THR A 185 -3.93 -17.07 0.94
N PHE A 186 -4.39 -16.93 2.19
CA PHE A 186 -4.54 -15.67 2.89
C PHE A 186 -4.02 -15.76 4.32
N ASP A 187 -3.42 -14.68 4.79
CA ASP A 187 -3.14 -14.49 6.21
C ASP A 187 -4.42 -14.14 6.96
N ALA A 188 -4.44 -14.36 8.27
CA ALA A 188 -5.61 -14.16 9.13
C ALA A 188 -6.22 -12.75 9.08
N ASP A 189 -5.46 -11.75 8.66
CA ASP A 189 -5.83 -10.34 8.58
C ASP A 189 -5.90 -9.80 7.13
N HIS A 190 -5.96 -10.68 6.15
CA HIS A 190 -6.03 -10.31 4.74
C HIS A 190 -7.35 -10.71 4.12
N VAL A 191 -8.20 -9.73 3.89
CA VAL A 191 -9.58 -9.86 3.41
C VAL A 191 -9.60 -9.88 1.88
N PRO A 192 -9.94 -11.03 1.25
CA PRO A 192 -10.07 -11.10 -0.21
C PRO A 192 -11.35 -10.41 -0.70
N ARG A 193 -11.30 -9.90 -1.92
CA ARG A 193 -12.48 -9.40 -2.63
C ARG A 193 -13.28 -10.57 -3.24
N PRO A 194 -14.59 -10.40 -3.44
CA PRO A 194 -15.45 -11.45 -4.00
C PRO A 194 -14.98 -12.01 -5.34
N GLU A 195 -14.37 -11.17 -6.17
CA GLU A 195 -13.89 -11.52 -7.50
C GLU A 195 -12.45 -12.06 -7.54
N PHE A 196 -11.80 -12.27 -6.38
CA PHE A 196 -10.39 -12.66 -6.33
C PHE A 196 -10.08 -13.91 -7.16
N LEU A 197 -10.84 -14.99 -6.99
CA LEU A 197 -10.64 -16.24 -7.74
C LEU A 197 -10.97 -16.07 -9.22
N GLU A 198 -12.03 -15.35 -9.57
CA GLU A 198 -12.40 -15.06 -10.97
C GLU A 198 -11.29 -14.28 -11.71
N ARG A 199 -10.59 -13.38 -10.98
CA ARG A 199 -9.52 -12.54 -11.56
C ARG A 199 -8.16 -13.22 -11.62
N THR A 200 -7.98 -14.34 -10.93
CA THR A 200 -6.67 -15.02 -10.80
C THR A 200 -6.63 -16.38 -11.52
N LEU A 201 -7.70 -17.17 -11.44
CA LEU A 201 -7.71 -18.54 -11.94
C LEU A 201 -7.56 -18.66 -13.47
N GLY A 202 -8.02 -17.67 -14.24
CA GLY A 202 -7.96 -17.71 -15.70
C GLY A 202 -6.54 -17.84 -16.26
N PHE A 203 -5.53 -17.35 -15.55
CA PHE A 203 -4.13 -17.43 -15.98
C PHE A 203 -3.57 -18.86 -15.94
N PHE A 204 -4.19 -19.76 -15.15
CA PHE A 204 -3.78 -21.17 -15.08
C PHE A 204 -4.20 -22.01 -16.29
N ARG A 205 -4.89 -21.43 -17.26
CA ARG A 205 -5.03 -22.03 -18.60
C ARG A 205 -3.68 -22.24 -19.29
N ASP A 206 -2.65 -21.43 -18.95
CA ASP A 206 -1.26 -21.75 -19.27
C ASP A 206 -0.78 -22.85 -18.31
N PRO A 207 -0.48 -24.07 -18.80
CA PRO A 207 -0.07 -25.18 -17.96
C PRO A 207 1.29 -24.93 -17.28
N LYS A 208 2.06 -23.93 -17.72
CA LYS A 208 3.35 -23.55 -17.11
C LYS A 208 3.20 -22.53 -15.98
N VAL A 209 2.02 -21.96 -15.74
CA VAL A 209 1.80 -21.03 -14.62
C VAL A 209 1.62 -21.82 -13.34
N ALA A 210 2.56 -21.61 -12.40
CA ALA A 210 2.51 -22.19 -11.06
C ALA A 210 1.93 -21.25 -10.01
N LEU A 211 2.04 -19.94 -10.23
CA LEU A 211 1.73 -18.90 -9.25
C LEU A 211 1.06 -17.70 -9.92
N VAL A 212 -0.03 -17.24 -9.31
CA VAL A 212 -0.64 -15.93 -9.59
C VAL A 212 -0.68 -15.13 -8.30
N GLN A 213 -0.06 -13.94 -8.27
CA GLN A 213 0.04 -13.05 -7.11
C GLN A 213 -0.70 -11.74 -7.37
N ALA A 214 -1.52 -11.31 -6.41
CA ALA A 214 -2.11 -9.97 -6.36
C ALA A 214 -1.41 -9.07 -5.33
N PRO A 215 -1.46 -7.72 -5.45
CA PRO A 215 -0.90 -6.81 -4.46
C PRO A 215 -1.64 -6.89 -3.13
N GLN A 216 -0.89 -6.67 -2.06
CA GLN A 216 -1.44 -6.43 -0.73
C GLN A 216 -1.68 -4.93 -0.56
N GLN A 217 -2.88 -4.54 -0.15
CA GLN A 217 -3.23 -3.17 0.16
C GLN A 217 -3.60 -3.07 1.64
N TYR A 218 -3.05 -2.10 2.35
CA TYR A 218 -3.32 -1.95 3.78
C TYR A 218 -4.32 -0.82 4.02
N HIS A 219 -5.36 -1.08 4.79
CA HIS A 219 -6.48 -0.15 4.96
C HIS A 219 -6.42 0.70 6.24
N ASN A 220 -5.58 0.35 7.22
CA ASN A 220 -5.41 1.12 8.44
C ASN A 220 -4.47 2.32 8.20
N LEU A 221 -5.06 3.49 7.98
CA LEU A 221 -4.35 4.72 7.61
C LEU A 221 -3.48 5.31 8.71
N ASP A 222 -3.72 4.97 9.95
CA ASP A 222 -2.97 5.36 11.15
C ASP A 222 -1.66 4.58 11.31
N SER A 223 -1.47 3.51 10.55
CA SER A 223 -0.24 2.72 10.52
C SER A 223 1.00 3.59 10.28
N VAL A 224 2.11 3.18 10.91
CA VAL A 224 3.44 3.79 10.66
C VAL A 224 3.90 3.62 9.21
N GLN A 225 3.37 2.65 8.46
CA GLN A 225 3.63 2.46 7.03
C GLN A 225 2.94 3.50 6.15
N HIS A 226 1.97 4.21 6.69
CA HIS A 226 1.26 5.24 5.97
C HIS A 226 1.64 6.63 6.47
N LYS A 227 2.18 7.45 5.60
CA LYS A 227 2.35 8.86 5.88
C LYS A 227 1.23 9.64 5.23
N VAL A 228 0.33 10.13 6.06
CA VAL A 228 -0.68 11.10 5.66
C VAL A 228 -0.04 12.48 5.68
N SER A 229 -0.21 13.27 4.63
CA SER A 229 0.31 14.64 4.61
C SER A 229 -0.32 15.48 5.72
N TRP A 230 0.37 16.57 6.12
CA TRP A 230 -0.10 17.50 7.15
C TRP A 230 -1.57 17.95 6.99
N ARG A 231 -2.04 18.08 5.74
CA ARG A 231 -3.43 18.46 5.44
C ARG A 231 -4.35 17.27 5.22
N GLN A 232 -3.97 16.06 5.63
CA GLN A 232 -4.73 14.80 5.45
C GLN A 232 -5.26 14.53 4.02
N ARG A 233 -4.76 15.27 3.04
CA ARG A 233 -5.20 15.18 1.63
C ARG A 233 -4.39 14.19 0.80
N ARG A 234 -3.36 13.58 1.39
CA ARG A 234 -2.36 12.81 0.65
C ARG A 234 -1.84 11.65 1.50
N MET A 235 -1.87 10.48 0.95
CA MET A 235 -1.30 9.31 1.58
C MET A 235 -0.19 8.73 0.72
N TYR A 236 0.83 8.24 1.37
CA TYR A 236 1.89 7.44 0.78
C TYR A 236 2.03 6.16 1.61
N GLY A 237 1.86 5.00 0.95
CA GLY A 237 2.17 3.70 1.54
C GLY A 237 3.63 3.35 1.26
N GLU A 238 4.36 2.91 2.26
CA GLU A 238 5.77 2.52 2.12
C GLU A 238 5.95 1.42 1.07
N GLN A 239 4.97 0.50 0.94
CA GLN A 239 5.03 -0.60 -0.03
C GLN A 239 4.39 -0.29 -1.39
N ASP A 240 3.87 0.93 -1.60
CA ASP A 240 3.21 1.28 -2.87
C ASP A 240 4.14 1.12 -4.07
N ALA A 241 5.39 1.55 -3.96
CA ALA A 241 6.38 1.38 -5.02
C ALA A 241 6.69 -0.11 -5.28
N PHE A 242 6.75 -0.93 -4.23
CA PHE A 242 6.99 -2.35 -4.35
C PHE A 242 5.87 -3.04 -5.14
N PHE A 243 4.63 -2.91 -4.70
CA PHE A 243 3.50 -3.59 -5.34
C PHE A 243 3.08 -2.99 -6.68
N GLN A 244 3.24 -1.66 -6.86
CA GLN A 244 2.74 -0.99 -8.07
C GLN A 244 3.79 -0.76 -9.16
N LEU A 245 5.08 -0.96 -8.86
CA LEU A 245 6.17 -0.76 -9.80
C LEU A 245 7.14 -1.96 -9.85
N VAL A 246 7.68 -2.37 -8.70
CA VAL A 246 8.69 -3.43 -8.67
C VAL A 246 8.11 -4.78 -9.07
N MET A 247 6.98 -5.19 -8.49
CA MET A 247 6.35 -6.48 -8.81
C MET A 247 5.84 -6.57 -10.26
N PRO A 248 5.16 -5.55 -10.84
CA PRO A 248 4.84 -5.54 -12.26
C PRO A 248 6.07 -5.58 -13.16
N GLY A 249 7.15 -4.88 -12.79
CA GLY A 249 8.42 -4.96 -13.51
C GLY A 249 9.06 -6.35 -13.46
N LYS A 250 8.99 -7.02 -12.33
CA LYS A 250 9.44 -8.42 -12.18
C LYS A 250 8.58 -9.40 -12.99
N ASP A 251 7.28 -9.15 -13.11
CA ASP A 251 6.38 -9.94 -13.97
C ASP A 251 6.84 -9.93 -15.43
N ASN A 252 7.39 -8.81 -15.91
CA ASN A 252 7.97 -8.73 -17.24
C ASN A 252 9.12 -9.74 -17.46
N TRP A 253 9.86 -10.06 -16.40
CA TRP A 253 11.01 -10.96 -16.41
C TRP A 253 10.69 -12.39 -15.94
N ASN A 254 9.42 -12.73 -15.74
CA ASN A 254 8.99 -13.98 -15.09
C ASN A 254 9.70 -14.17 -13.73
N ALA A 255 9.74 -13.12 -12.93
CA ALA A 255 10.40 -13.09 -11.62
C ALA A 255 9.51 -12.48 -10.52
N ALA A 256 8.22 -12.26 -10.81
CA ALA A 256 7.24 -11.93 -9.78
C ALA A 256 7.13 -13.12 -8.83
N PHE A 257 7.11 -12.86 -7.53
CA PHE A 257 7.20 -13.93 -6.54
C PHE A 257 6.00 -13.92 -5.59
N PHE A 258 5.79 -15.03 -4.94
CA PHE A 258 4.83 -15.21 -3.87
C PHE A 258 5.18 -14.30 -2.69
N CYS A 259 4.20 -13.59 -2.16
CA CYS A 259 4.36 -12.65 -1.04
C CYS A 259 3.66 -13.15 0.24
N GLY A 260 3.48 -14.46 0.38
CA GLY A 260 2.93 -15.12 1.55
C GLY A 260 1.39 -15.09 1.65
N THR A 261 0.71 -14.16 0.98
CA THR A 261 -0.76 -14.00 1.01
C THR A 261 -1.28 -13.38 -0.28
N GLY A 262 -2.56 -13.51 -0.56
CA GLY A 262 -3.18 -12.96 -1.77
C GLY A 262 -2.69 -13.61 -3.06
N ALA A 263 -2.44 -14.90 -3.03
CA ALA A 263 -1.92 -15.67 -4.14
C ALA A 263 -2.72 -16.95 -4.39
N VAL A 264 -2.65 -17.45 -5.62
CA VAL A 264 -3.12 -18.78 -6.01
C VAL A 264 -1.93 -19.58 -6.53
N LEU A 265 -1.80 -20.82 -6.07
CA LEU A 265 -0.72 -21.73 -6.44
C LEU A 265 -1.28 -23.00 -7.09
N ARG A 266 -0.58 -23.53 -8.09
CA ARG A 266 -0.90 -24.79 -8.75
C ARG A 266 -0.33 -25.96 -7.95
N ARG A 267 -1.16 -26.93 -7.58
CA ARG A 267 -0.76 -28.13 -6.81
C ARG A 267 0.38 -28.91 -7.48
N THR A 268 0.25 -29.23 -8.76
CA THR A 268 1.24 -30.03 -9.50
C THR A 268 2.61 -29.37 -9.60
N ALA A 269 2.69 -28.04 -9.43
CA ALA A 269 3.97 -27.34 -9.35
C ALA A 269 4.64 -27.47 -7.99
N LEU A 270 3.85 -27.64 -6.92
CA LEU A 270 4.31 -27.75 -5.54
C LEU A 270 4.59 -29.18 -5.11
N GLU A 271 3.92 -30.18 -5.69
CA GLU A 271 4.10 -31.60 -5.34
C GLU A 271 5.57 -32.05 -5.37
N PRO A 272 6.38 -31.70 -6.40
CA PRO A 272 7.81 -32.06 -6.43
C PRO A 272 8.65 -31.38 -5.33
N LEU A 273 8.11 -30.36 -4.67
CA LEU A 273 8.73 -29.64 -3.55
C LEU A 273 8.23 -30.16 -2.19
N GLY A 274 7.17 -30.98 -2.17
CA GLY A 274 6.48 -31.41 -0.95
C GLY A 274 5.60 -30.30 -0.34
N GLY A 275 5.25 -29.27 -1.11
CA GLY A 275 4.50 -28.08 -0.69
C GLY A 275 5.31 -26.79 -0.83
N ILE A 276 5.09 -25.82 0.06
CA ILE A 276 5.93 -24.62 0.16
C ILE A 276 7.19 -24.89 0.98
N MET A 277 8.27 -24.16 0.68
CA MET A 277 9.57 -24.35 1.32
C MET A 277 9.53 -24.04 2.82
N THR A 278 10.29 -24.77 3.63
CA THR A 278 10.27 -24.67 5.10
C THR A 278 11.63 -24.29 5.71
N GLU A 279 12.68 -24.18 4.90
CA GLU A 279 14.06 -23.93 5.34
C GLU A 279 14.27 -22.49 5.79
N THR A 280 13.51 -21.55 5.23
CA THR A 280 13.61 -20.12 5.52
C THR A 280 12.31 -19.59 6.10
N ILE A 281 12.39 -18.50 6.87
CA ILE A 281 11.21 -17.80 7.43
C ILE A 281 10.48 -16.94 6.40
N THR A 282 11.00 -16.83 5.18
CA THR A 282 10.35 -16.27 3.99
C THR A 282 10.16 -17.40 2.99
N GLU A 283 9.28 -18.32 3.37
CA GLU A 283 8.89 -19.50 2.61
C GLU A 283 8.40 -19.14 1.21
N ASP A 284 7.80 -17.98 1.09
CA ASP A 284 7.19 -17.40 -0.09
C ASP A 284 8.24 -17.09 -1.18
N LEU A 285 9.24 -16.27 -0.87
CA LEU A 285 10.33 -15.96 -1.80
C LEU A 285 11.09 -17.24 -2.16
N HIS A 286 11.41 -18.09 -1.17
CA HIS A 286 12.16 -19.32 -1.38
C HIS A 286 11.41 -20.29 -2.31
N THR A 287 10.13 -20.53 -2.07
CA THR A 287 9.27 -21.34 -2.94
C THR A 287 9.26 -20.81 -4.38
N SER A 288 9.21 -19.46 -4.54
CA SER A 288 9.19 -18.84 -5.86
C SER A 288 10.49 -19.04 -6.63
N VAL A 289 11.64 -18.94 -5.96
CA VAL A 289 12.96 -19.23 -6.59
C VAL A 289 13.00 -20.67 -7.08
N GLU A 290 12.54 -21.62 -6.26
CA GLU A 290 12.53 -23.04 -6.60
C GLU A 290 11.58 -23.37 -7.77
N LEU A 291 10.40 -22.74 -7.81
CA LEU A 291 9.46 -22.89 -8.93
C LEU A 291 10.07 -22.34 -10.24
N HIS A 292 10.63 -21.13 -10.20
CA HIS A 292 11.25 -20.54 -11.39
C HIS A 292 12.49 -21.31 -11.87
N ALA A 293 13.29 -21.85 -10.95
CA ALA A 293 14.44 -22.70 -11.29
C ALA A 293 14.02 -24.00 -12.01
N ARG A 294 12.81 -24.48 -11.78
CA ARG A 294 12.19 -25.63 -12.48
C ARG A 294 11.46 -25.25 -13.77
N GLY A 295 11.55 -23.99 -14.19
CA GLY A 295 10.95 -23.50 -15.45
C GLY A 295 9.48 -23.13 -15.37
N TRP A 296 8.90 -23.06 -14.18
CA TRP A 296 7.54 -22.58 -14.00
C TRP A 296 7.44 -21.06 -14.22
N LYS A 297 6.24 -20.61 -14.58
CA LYS A 297 5.92 -19.19 -14.71
C LYS A 297 5.15 -18.66 -13.50
N SER A 298 5.33 -17.39 -13.23
CA SER A 298 4.48 -16.62 -12.33
C SER A 298 3.77 -15.49 -13.06
N VAL A 299 2.61 -15.08 -12.56
CA VAL A 299 1.82 -13.96 -13.06
C VAL A 299 1.56 -13.00 -11.92
N TYR A 300 1.74 -11.71 -12.19
CA TYR A 300 1.38 -10.65 -11.25
C TYR A 300 0.17 -9.86 -11.76
N VAL A 301 -0.95 -9.96 -11.04
CA VAL A 301 -2.18 -9.22 -11.34
C VAL A 301 -2.17 -7.93 -10.55
N ASN A 302 -1.86 -6.80 -11.19
CA ASN A 302 -1.74 -5.50 -10.53
C ASN A 302 -3.12 -4.86 -10.24
N GLU A 303 -4.00 -5.63 -9.60
CA GLU A 303 -5.31 -5.21 -9.13
C GLU A 303 -5.39 -5.40 -7.61
N VAL A 304 -5.97 -4.43 -6.91
CA VAL A 304 -6.19 -4.57 -5.46
C VAL A 304 -7.34 -5.53 -5.23
N LEU A 305 -7.00 -6.80 -5.04
CA LEU A 305 -7.95 -7.89 -4.80
C LEU A 305 -7.93 -8.37 -3.34
N VAL A 306 -6.99 -7.86 -2.55
CA VAL A 306 -6.81 -8.23 -1.14
C VAL A 306 -6.47 -6.99 -0.33
N THR A 307 -7.11 -6.84 0.82
CA THR A 307 -6.84 -5.75 1.76
C THR A 307 -6.48 -6.30 3.13
N GLY A 308 -5.43 -5.79 3.74
CA GLY A 308 -4.91 -6.29 5.02
C GLY A 308 -4.60 -5.20 6.03
N LEU A 309 -3.99 -5.59 7.15
CA LEU A 309 -3.53 -4.71 8.21
C LEU A 309 -2.02 -4.51 8.17
N ALA A 310 -1.61 -3.24 8.14
CA ALA A 310 -0.22 -2.87 8.34
C ALA A 310 0.09 -2.73 9.85
N PRO A 311 1.37 -2.84 10.26
CA PRO A 311 1.78 -2.61 11.64
C PRO A 311 1.32 -1.24 12.17
N SER A 312 0.71 -1.25 13.36
CA SER A 312 0.16 -0.03 13.98
C SER A 312 1.25 0.87 14.58
N ASP A 313 2.33 0.28 15.07
CA ASP A 313 3.42 0.96 15.80
C ASP A 313 4.81 0.63 15.23
N LEU A 314 5.80 1.43 15.61
CA LEU A 314 7.15 1.33 15.09
C LEU A 314 7.86 0.03 15.51
N LYS A 315 7.63 -0.48 16.72
CA LYS A 315 8.26 -1.71 17.21
C LYS A 315 7.79 -2.92 16.39
N THR A 316 6.50 -3.00 16.16
CA THR A 316 5.87 -4.06 15.34
C THR A 316 6.34 -3.97 13.88
N PHE A 317 6.46 -2.75 13.35
CA PHE A 317 7.02 -2.50 12.02
C PHE A 317 8.49 -2.98 11.93
N GLU A 318 9.35 -2.63 12.88
CA GLU A 318 10.75 -3.07 12.89
C GLU A 318 10.88 -4.60 13.02
N THR A 319 10.06 -5.23 13.86
CA THR A 319 10.05 -6.69 14.01
C THR A 319 9.68 -7.36 12.68
N GLN A 320 8.67 -6.86 11.98
CA GLN A 320 8.28 -7.36 10.66
C GLN A 320 9.42 -7.18 9.64
N ARG A 321 10.04 -5.99 9.58
CA ARG A 321 11.14 -5.70 8.64
C ARG A 321 12.39 -6.51 8.95
N LEU A 322 12.69 -6.72 10.22
CA LEU A 322 13.81 -7.58 10.64
C LEU A 322 13.61 -9.00 10.15
N ARG A 323 12.42 -9.57 10.36
CA ARG A 323 12.05 -10.91 9.89
C ARG A 323 12.18 -11.03 8.38
N TRP A 324 11.66 -10.06 7.61
CA TRP A 324 11.76 -10.08 6.16
C TRP A 324 13.19 -9.96 5.66
N ALA A 325 13.98 -9.06 6.27
CA ALA A 325 15.38 -8.89 5.90
C ALA A 325 16.20 -10.16 6.19
N GLU A 326 16.09 -10.73 7.39
CA GLU A 326 16.77 -11.97 7.77
C GLU A 326 16.34 -13.13 6.86
N GLY A 327 15.04 -13.32 6.67
CA GLY A 327 14.49 -14.39 5.85
C GLY A 327 14.97 -14.30 4.40
N ASN A 328 14.78 -13.15 3.77
CA ASN A 328 15.18 -12.96 2.37
C ASN A 328 16.69 -13.15 2.17
N MET A 329 17.54 -12.58 3.02
CA MET A 329 18.99 -12.80 2.91
C MET A 329 19.38 -14.26 3.16
N THR A 330 18.65 -14.97 4.02
CA THR A 330 18.90 -16.39 4.31
C THR A 330 18.54 -17.28 3.12
N VAL A 331 17.61 -16.90 2.24
CA VAL A 331 17.31 -17.64 1.00
C VAL A 331 18.60 -17.90 0.20
N ALA A 332 19.48 -16.91 0.11
CA ALA A 332 20.75 -17.06 -0.61
C ALA A 332 21.69 -18.12 -0.02
N THR A 333 21.50 -18.53 1.23
CA THR A 333 22.32 -19.59 1.88
C THR A 333 21.82 -21.00 1.55
N PHE A 334 20.54 -21.15 1.22
CA PHE A 334 19.92 -22.43 0.84
C PHE A 334 19.82 -22.59 -0.68
N THR A 335 19.27 -21.56 -1.36
CA THR A 335 19.11 -21.54 -2.80
C THR A 335 19.58 -20.17 -3.33
N ASN A 336 20.88 -20.07 -3.69
CA ASN A 336 21.46 -18.83 -4.17
C ASN A 336 20.97 -18.53 -5.59
N PRO A 337 20.15 -17.49 -5.81
CA PRO A 337 19.58 -17.20 -7.12
C PRO A 337 20.64 -16.89 -8.20
N LEU A 338 21.83 -16.44 -7.82
CA LEU A 338 22.90 -16.12 -8.78
C LEU A 338 23.52 -17.37 -9.40
N THR A 339 23.54 -18.49 -8.67
CA THR A 339 24.21 -19.73 -9.09
C THR A 339 23.24 -20.88 -9.40
N THR A 340 21.98 -20.77 -8.93
CA THR A 340 20.94 -21.80 -9.13
C THR A 340 20.68 -22.03 -10.62
N ARG A 341 20.74 -23.29 -11.05
CA ARG A 341 20.47 -23.69 -12.43
C ARG A 341 18.99 -23.51 -12.76
N GLY A 342 18.69 -23.25 -14.05
CA GLY A 342 17.31 -23.08 -14.53
C GLY A 342 16.82 -21.63 -14.56
N LEU A 343 17.38 -20.75 -13.74
CA LEU A 343 17.02 -19.32 -13.77
C LEU A 343 17.66 -18.61 -14.97
N SER A 344 16.87 -17.82 -15.69
CA SER A 344 17.36 -16.91 -16.73
C SER A 344 18.20 -15.77 -16.13
N PHE A 345 19.02 -15.09 -16.96
CA PHE A 345 19.81 -13.95 -16.51
C PHE A 345 18.95 -12.86 -15.84
N ASN A 346 17.81 -12.49 -16.46
CA ASN A 346 16.94 -11.48 -15.91
C ASN A 346 16.27 -11.89 -14.58
N GLN A 347 15.93 -13.17 -14.42
CA GLN A 347 15.46 -13.70 -13.14
C GLN A 347 16.55 -13.62 -12.07
N ARG A 348 17.82 -13.96 -12.40
CA ARG A 348 18.95 -13.83 -11.48
C ARG A 348 19.11 -12.39 -11.01
N VAL A 349 19.10 -11.43 -11.93
CA VAL A 349 19.18 -9.99 -11.63
C VAL A 349 17.99 -9.54 -10.77
N ALA A 350 16.77 -9.95 -11.11
CA ALA A 350 15.58 -9.58 -10.38
C ALA A 350 15.54 -10.14 -8.93
N TYR A 351 16.03 -11.36 -8.72
CA TYR A 351 16.17 -11.94 -7.39
C TYR A 351 17.36 -11.34 -6.62
N ALA A 352 18.51 -11.13 -7.29
CA ALA A 352 19.63 -10.40 -6.69
C ALA A 352 19.20 -9.03 -6.17
N ALA A 353 18.39 -8.29 -6.92
CA ALA A 353 17.82 -7.02 -6.50
C ALA A 353 17.00 -7.14 -5.21
N SER A 354 16.20 -8.21 -5.06
CA SER A 354 15.41 -8.46 -3.85
C SER A 354 16.28 -8.72 -2.62
N LEU A 355 17.37 -9.44 -2.79
CA LEU A 355 18.32 -9.75 -1.70
C LEU A 355 19.19 -8.54 -1.36
N PHE A 356 19.67 -7.84 -2.38
CA PHE A 356 20.56 -6.69 -2.23
C PHE A 356 19.90 -5.50 -1.54
N HIS A 357 18.60 -5.32 -1.72
CA HIS A 357 17.83 -4.27 -1.05
C HIS A 357 18.05 -4.25 0.48
N TRP A 358 18.11 -5.42 1.12
CA TRP A 358 18.24 -5.53 2.56
C TRP A 358 19.64 -5.18 3.09
N THR A 359 20.63 -5.02 2.21
CA THR A 359 22.00 -4.62 2.59
C THR A 359 22.18 -3.11 2.70
N ILE A 360 21.16 -2.32 2.39
CA ILE A 360 21.23 -0.84 2.32
C ILE A 360 21.51 -0.17 3.68
N GLY A 361 21.33 -0.87 4.80
CA GLY A 361 21.51 -0.30 6.14
C GLY A 361 22.91 0.27 6.38
N ILE A 362 23.98 -0.45 6.03
CA ILE A 362 25.38 0.00 6.22
C ILE A 362 25.69 1.22 5.35
N PRO A 363 25.48 1.23 4.02
CA PRO A 363 25.70 2.41 3.21
C PRO A 363 24.93 3.64 3.67
N LYS A 364 23.67 3.47 4.09
CA LYS A 364 22.86 4.57 4.61
C LYS A 364 23.42 5.11 5.93
N PHE A 365 23.85 4.23 6.84
CA PHE A 365 24.52 4.66 8.07
C PHE A 365 25.76 5.49 7.77
N ILE A 366 26.61 5.06 6.80
CA ILE A 366 27.76 5.82 6.36
C ILE A 366 27.36 7.21 5.86
N PHE A 367 26.35 7.30 4.98
CA PHE A 367 25.88 8.59 4.47
C PHE A 367 25.29 9.50 5.55
N TYR A 368 24.59 8.94 6.54
CA TYR A 368 24.02 9.73 7.63
C TYR A 368 25.07 10.24 8.59
N MET A 369 26.13 9.45 8.80
CA MET A 369 27.21 9.79 9.73
C MET A 369 28.36 10.57 9.10
N ALA A 370 28.56 10.50 7.78
CA ALA A 370 29.66 11.17 7.13
C ALA A 370 29.68 12.70 7.32
N PRO A 371 28.57 13.45 7.16
CA PRO A 371 28.58 14.89 7.36
C PRO A 371 28.89 15.33 8.82
N PRO A 372 28.23 14.79 9.86
CA PRO A 372 28.57 15.18 11.22
C PRO A 372 29.99 14.70 11.64
N TRP A 373 30.45 13.54 11.16
CA TRP A 373 31.81 13.09 11.40
C TRP A 373 32.84 14.04 10.81
N MET A 374 32.62 14.52 9.58
CA MET A 374 33.44 15.51 8.91
C MET A 374 33.56 16.82 9.73
N LEU A 375 32.43 17.33 10.21
CA LEU A 375 32.40 18.55 11.04
C LEU A 375 33.15 18.36 12.37
N PHE A 376 33.04 17.16 12.95
CA PHE A 376 33.67 16.85 14.24
C PHE A 376 35.16 16.58 14.10
N SER A 377 35.58 15.75 13.13
CA SER A 377 36.97 15.30 12.99
C SER A 377 37.89 16.27 12.26
N GLY A 378 37.34 17.25 11.54
CA GLY A 378 38.11 18.11 10.65
C GLY A 378 38.64 17.42 9.39
N THR A 379 38.21 16.18 9.12
CA THR A 379 38.69 15.40 7.96
C THR A 379 37.60 15.30 6.89
N PHE A 380 38.01 15.40 5.63
CA PHE A 380 37.11 15.35 4.47
C PHE A 380 37.23 13.99 3.77
N PRO A 381 36.11 13.34 3.40
CA PRO A 381 36.18 12.09 2.63
C PRO A 381 36.44 12.33 1.14
N ILE A 382 36.56 13.60 0.71
CA ILE A 382 36.67 14.05 -0.68
C ILE A 382 37.75 15.13 -0.75
N ALA A 383 38.76 14.96 -1.60
CA ALA A 383 39.82 15.95 -1.83
C ALA A 383 40.22 15.97 -3.33
N PRO A 384 40.28 17.14 -3.97
CA PRO A 384 39.91 18.43 -3.43
C PRO A 384 38.40 18.65 -3.41
N TYR A 385 37.89 19.25 -2.33
CA TYR A 385 36.50 19.67 -2.24
C TYR A 385 36.36 21.12 -2.74
N ASN A 386 35.88 21.30 -3.95
CA ASN A 386 35.84 22.59 -4.62
C ASN A 386 34.62 22.73 -5.53
N ALA A 387 34.43 23.91 -6.14
CA ALA A 387 33.33 24.21 -7.04
C ALA A 387 33.21 23.22 -8.23
N ARG A 388 34.33 22.70 -8.74
CA ARG A 388 34.34 21.71 -9.83
C ARG A 388 33.73 20.39 -9.35
N PHE A 389 34.10 19.91 -8.18
CA PHE A 389 33.49 18.72 -7.58
C PHE A 389 31.99 18.93 -7.40
N LEU A 390 31.58 20.06 -6.81
CA LEU A 390 30.15 20.36 -6.60
C LEU A 390 29.36 20.41 -7.90
N ALA A 391 29.93 20.96 -8.99
CA ALA A 391 29.27 20.97 -10.29
C ALA A 391 29.08 19.54 -10.83
N VAL A 392 30.08 18.67 -10.74
CA VAL A 392 29.99 17.25 -11.14
C VAL A 392 28.95 16.53 -10.27
N TYR A 393 28.98 16.75 -8.96
CA TYR A 393 28.01 16.16 -8.03
C TYR A 393 26.57 16.63 -8.30
N ALA A 394 26.37 17.90 -8.61
CA ALA A 394 25.04 18.45 -8.94
C ALA A 394 24.47 17.82 -10.23
N VAL A 395 25.30 17.63 -11.26
CA VAL A 395 24.89 16.96 -12.51
C VAL A 395 24.53 15.49 -12.21
N PHE A 396 25.35 14.78 -11.44
CA PHE A 396 25.11 13.42 -11.00
C PHE A 396 23.78 13.33 -10.21
N LEU A 397 23.63 14.11 -9.13
CA LEU A 397 22.44 14.09 -8.28
C LEU A 397 21.17 14.45 -9.05
N GLY A 398 21.25 15.50 -9.91
CA GLY A 398 20.14 15.90 -10.76
C GLY A 398 19.72 14.81 -11.74
N SER A 399 20.66 14.08 -12.34
CA SER A 399 20.38 12.96 -13.23
C SER A 399 19.70 11.79 -12.50
N VAL A 400 20.14 11.45 -11.28
CA VAL A 400 19.55 10.41 -10.44
C VAL A 400 18.14 10.78 -10.05
N ILE A 401 17.89 11.98 -9.54
CA ILE A 401 16.56 12.46 -9.16
C ILE A 401 15.61 12.43 -10.35
N LEU A 402 16.03 12.99 -11.48
CA LEU A 402 15.20 13.03 -12.70
C LEU A 402 14.83 11.62 -13.17
N SER A 403 15.82 10.74 -13.29
CA SER A 403 15.60 9.39 -13.78
C SER A 403 14.74 8.56 -12.82
N TYR A 404 14.94 8.70 -11.50
CA TYR A 404 14.08 8.07 -10.50
C TYR A 404 12.62 8.53 -10.63
N GLU A 405 12.37 9.84 -10.72
CA GLU A 405 11.03 10.39 -10.87
C GLU A 405 10.34 9.93 -12.16
N VAL A 406 11.09 9.89 -13.27
CA VAL A 406 10.57 9.39 -14.56
C VAL A 406 10.29 7.90 -14.50
N ALA A 407 11.24 7.09 -14.02
CA ALA A 407 11.14 5.63 -13.95
C ALA A 407 10.07 5.17 -12.95
N SER A 408 9.89 5.89 -11.84
CA SER A 408 8.86 5.57 -10.84
C SER A 408 7.43 5.77 -11.33
N ARG A 409 7.24 6.47 -12.45
CA ARG A 409 5.91 6.74 -13.04
C ARG A 409 4.92 7.36 -12.06
N GLY A 410 5.44 8.09 -11.06
CA GLY A 410 4.67 8.72 -10.00
C GLY A 410 4.26 7.77 -8.86
N LYS A 411 4.76 6.54 -8.84
CA LYS A 411 4.48 5.55 -7.79
C LYS A 411 5.55 5.52 -6.69
N GLY A 412 6.81 5.89 -7.00
CA GLY A 412 7.87 6.10 -6.02
C GLY A 412 7.96 7.55 -5.57
N ARG A 413 8.49 7.78 -4.38
CA ARG A 413 8.71 9.13 -3.79
C ARG A 413 10.02 9.16 -3.03
N LEU A 414 11.06 9.68 -3.68
CA LEU A 414 12.43 9.68 -3.18
C LEU A 414 12.55 10.13 -1.71
N MET A 415 11.87 11.22 -1.33
CA MET A 415 11.91 11.71 0.06
C MET A 415 11.24 10.78 1.07
N MET A 416 10.22 10.02 0.64
CA MET A 416 9.56 9.05 1.52
C MET A 416 10.38 7.78 1.63
N ASP A 417 10.94 7.33 0.51
CA ASP A 417 11.85 6.17 0.50
C ASP A 417 13.06 6.45 1.39
N GLU A 418 13.60 7.68 1.35
CA GLU A 418 14.70 8.08 2.23
C GLU A 418 14.30 8.10 3.71
N LEU A 419 13.09 8.55 4.02
CA LEU A 419 12.58 8.50 5.40
C LEU A 419 12.48 7.05 5.91
N TYR A 420 11.92 6.14 5.11
CA TYR A 420 11.82 4.73 5.54
C TYR A 420 13.16 4.02 5.55
N ASN A 421 14.13 4.42 4.73
CA ASN A 421 15.52 4.00 4.85
C ASN A 421 16.13 4.44 6.18
N MET A 422 15.87 5.68 6.63
CA MET A 422 16.30 6.16 7.94
C MET A 422 15.64 5.31 9.07
N VAL A 423 14.32 5.10 9.01
CA VAL A 423 13.60 4.26 9.99
C VAL A 423 14.20 2.86 10.09
N SER A 424 14.49 2.23 8.95
CA SER A 424 14.88 0.82 8.89
C SER A 424 16.40 0.58 8.94
N CYS A 425 17.21 1.63 8.94
CA CYS A 425 18.67 1.56 8.84
C CYS A 425 19.28 0.57 9.84
N PHE A 426 19.00 0.74 11.12
CA PHE A 426 19.56 -0.12 12.18
C PHE A 426 18.94 -1.52 12.18
N THR A 427 17.69 -1.64 11.77
CA THR A 427 17.00 -2.92 11.63
C THR A 427 17.68 -3.77 10.57
N PHE A 428 18.02 -3.19 9.41
CA PHE A 428 18.72 -3.90 8.34
C PHE A 428 20.18 -4.22 8.71
N MET A 429 20.88 -3.32 9.40
CA MET A 429 22.21 -3.62 9.94
C MET A 429 22.18 -4.79 10.92
N ARG A 430 21.19 -4.85 11.80
CA ARG A 430 20.96 -5.95 12.76
C ARG A 430 20.65 -7.26 12.04
N ALA A 431 19.82 -7.23 10.99
CA ALA A 431 19.54 -8.38 10.15
C ALA A 431 20.81 -8.91 9.47
N MET A 432 21.60 -8.04 8.83
CA MET A 432 22.87 -8.41 8.21
C MET A 432 23.83 -9.07 9.21
N LYS A 433 23.99 -8.46 10.39
CA LYS A 433 24.82 -9.03 11.47
C LYS A 433 24.36 -10.44 11.82
N ARG A 434 23.06 -10.65 12.01
CA ARG A 434 22.51 -11.98 12.36
C ARG A 434 22.72 -13.01 11.26
N VAL A 435 22.52 -12.64 10.00
CA VAL A 435 22.73 -13.56 8.86
C VAL A 435 24.22 -13.90 8.69
N ILE A 436 25.11 -12.91 8.72
CA ILE A 436 26.55 -13.13 8.52
C ILE A 436 27.18 -13.95 9.66
N PHE A 437 26.86 -13.61 10.91
CA PHE A 437 27.45 -14.26 12.08
C PHE A 437 26.62 -15.42 12.65
N GLY A 438 25.36 -15.55 12.25
CA GLY A 438 24.46 -16.64 12.67
C GLY A 438 24.75 -17.99 12.04
N ARG A 439 25.64 -18.06 11.04
CA ARG A 439 26.11 -19.30 10.36
C ARG A 439 24.95 -20.21 9.93
N GLY A 440 23.90 -19.68 9.30
CA GLY A 440 22.77 -20.46 8.78
C GLY A 440 21.89 -21.11 9.86
N LYS A 441 21.99 -20.71 11.12
CA LYS A 441 21.03 -21.12 12.13
C LYS A 441 19.63 -20.64 11.71
N ARG A 442 18.67 -21.56 11.77
CA ARG A 442 17.26 -21.19 11.52
C ARG A 442 16.89 -20.07 12.47
N VAL A 443 16.46 -18.95 11.92
CA VAL A 443 15.93 -17.83 12.71
C VAL A 443 14.60 -18.27 13.31
N ALA A 444 14.42 -18.10 14.61
CA ALA A 444 13.16 -18.42 15.27
C ALA A 444 12.06 -17.51 14.71
N PHE A 445 10.92 -18.09 14.37
CA PHE A 445 9.76 -17.34 13.93
C PHE A 445 9.18 -16.57 15.13
N GLU A 446 9.28 -15.26 15.10
CA GLU A 446 8.66 -14.38 16.09
C GLU A 446 7.35 -13.83 15.49
N VAL A 447 6.23 -14.16 16.12
CA VAL A 447 4.91 -13.71 15.67
C VAL A 447 4.81 -12.20 15.85
N THR A 448 4.39 -11.51 14.81
CA THR A 448 4.14 -10.06 14.88
C THR A 448 2.86 -9.83 15.69
N ASP A 449 2.98 -9.28 16.90
CA ASP A 449 1.80 -8.93 17.70
C ASP A 449 1.07 -7.74 17.04
N LYS A 450 -0.16 -7.97 16.62
CA LYS A 450 -1.04 -6.95 15.99
C LYS A 450 -2.00 -6.31 17.00
N ARG A 451 -1.97 -6.75 18.25
CA ARG A 451 -2.66 -6.08 19.37
C ARG A 451 -1.92 -4.79 19.64
N GLY A 452 -2.62 -3.68 19.57
CA GLY A 452 -2.03 -2.36 19.79
C GLY A 452 -1.17 -2.34 21.05
N ALA A 453 0.14 -2.15 20.90
CA ALA A 453 1.07 -2.15 22.01
C ALA A 453 0.70 -1.01 22.98
N THR A 454 0.37 -1.37 24.19
CA THR A 454 -0.01 -0.41 25.24
C THR A 454 1.18 0.36 25.80
N THR A 455 2.42 -0.04 25.47
CA THR A 455 3.64 0.59 25.97
C THR A 455 4.46 1.18 24.83
N GLN A 456 4.59 2.49 24.83
CA GLN A 456 5.55 3.20 23.99
C GLN A 456 6.97 2.81 24.41
N SER A 457 7.69 2.09 23.54
CA SER A 457 9.08 1.75 23.77
C SER A 457 9.97 2.73 23.02
N VAL A 458 10.91 3.38 23.72
CA VAL A 458 11.93 4.24 23.10
C VAL A 458 13.13 3.44 22.58
N LEU A 459 13.23 2.14 22.91
CA LEU A 459 14.34 1.28 22.53
C LEU A 459 14.60 1.26 21.02
N PRO A 460 13.58 1.17 20.14
CA PRO A 460 13.78 1.19 18.68
C PRO A 460 14.47 2.46 18.17
N VAL A 461 14.24 3.59 18.83
CA VAL A 461 14.76 4.90 18.37
C VAL A 461 16.01 5.37 19.11
N LEU A 462 16.48 4.62 20.10
CA LEU A 462 17.68 4.98 20.86
C LEU A 462 18.92 5.21 19.97
N PRO A 463 19.22 4.40 18.95
CA PRO A 463 20.32 4.68 18.03
C PRO A 463 20.14 5.99 17.25
N HIS A 464 18.92 6.32 16.85
CA HIS A 464 18.60 7.57 16.15
C HIS A 464 18.78 8.79 17.09
N MET A 465 18.42 8.64 18.36
CA MET A 465 18.66 9.69 19.37
C MET A 465 20.17 9.93 19.57
N ALA A 466 20.96 8.85 19.64
CA ALA A 466 22.41 8.96 19.75
C ALA A 466 23.03 9.64 18.53
N MET A 467 22.61 9.28 17.32
CA MET A 467 23.04 9.94 16.08
C MET A 467 22.64 11.42 16.06
N MET A 468 21.44 11.75 16.51
CA MET A 468 20.95 13.13 16.55
C MET A 468 21.76 13.97 17.54
N LEU A 469 22.04 13.43 18.72
CA LEU A 469 22.88 14.09 19.73
C LEU A 469 24.30 14.33 19.19
N PHE A 470 24.91 13.30 18.59
CA PHE A 470 26.23 13.45 17.97
C PHE A 470 26.22 14.50 16.85
N SER A 471 25.18 14.55 16.04
CA SER A 471 25.01 15.55 14.98
C SER A 471 24.92 16.98 15.52
N MET A 472 24.17 17.17 16.61
CA MET A 472 24.10 18.48 17.30
C MET A 472 25.46 18.88 17.87
N LEU A 473 26.14 17.96 18.54
CA LEU A 473 27.49 18.21 19.08
C LEU A 473 28.49 18.54 17.97
N ALA A 474 28.45 17.83 16.85
CA ALA A 474 29.34 18.08 15.70
C ALA A 474 29.13 19.46 15.06
N ILE A 475 27.87 19.90 14.92
CA ILE A 475 27.58 21.26 14.45
C ILE A 475 28.10 22.29 15.45
N SER A 476 27.81 22.11 16.74
CA SER A 476 28.29 23.04 17.79
C SER A 476 29.82 23.11 17.85
N TRP A 477 30.49 21.95 17.73
CA TRP A 477 31.95 21.82 17.70
C TRP A 477 32.56 22.59 16.52
N SER A 478 31.98 22.46 15.33
CA SER A 478 32.40 23.18 14.12
C SER A 478 32.17 24.71 14.25
N LEU A 479 31.04 25.12 14.81
CA LEU A 479 30.72 26.56 15.00
C LEU A 479 31.61 27.22 16.06
N LEU A 480 32.12 26.46 17.01
CA LEU A 480 33.09 26.94 18.02
C LEU A 480 34.55 26.95 17.48
N GLY A 481 34.77 26.52 16.24
CA GLY A 481 36.09 26.48 15.64
C GLY A 481 37.00 25.36 16.18
N LEU A 482 36.42 24.35 16.86
CA LEU A 482 37.15 23.24 17.48
C LEU A 482 37.34 22.04 16.53
N GLY A 483 36.57 21.97 15.44
CA GLY A 483 36.67 20.97 14.37
C GLY A 483 36.85 21.64 13.03
N PHE A 484 36.26 21.05 11.96
CA PHE A 484 36.22 21.68 10.65
C PHE A 484 35.33 22.91 10.69
N SER A 485 35.94 24.09 10.70
CA SER A 485 35.22 25.33 10.95
C SER A 485 34.85 26.05 9.64
N VAL A 486 33.83 26.89 9.75
CA VAL A 486 33.40 27.77 8.65
C VAL A 486 34.54 28.71 8.21
N SER A 487 35.46 29.07 9.13
CA SER A 487 36.63 29.91 8.83
C SER A 487 37.69 29.21 7.99
N ASP A 488 37.76 27.87 8.01
CA ASP A 488 38.77 27.09 7.29
C ASP A 488 38.33 26.88 5.83
N ASP A 489 37.06 26.52 5.61
CA ASP A 489 36.44 26.34 4.29
C ASP A 489 34.92 26.54 4.38
N TYR A 490 34.42 27.66 3.90
CA TYR A 490 32.98 27.98 3.89
C TYR A 490 32.15 26.94 3.12
N LEU A 491 32.72 26.44 2.01
CA LEU A 491 32.01 25.52 1.11
C LEU A 491 31.85 24.15 1.74
N GLY A 492 32.93 23.67 2.32
CA GLY A 492 32.97 22.37 2.98
C GLY A 492 32.13 22.35 4.25
N ALA A 493 32.38 23.28 5.16
CA ALA A 493 31.64 23.36 6.42
C ALA A 493 30.15 23.61 6.19
N GLY A 494 29.80 24.54 5.25
CA GLY A 494 28.41 24.82 4.88
C GLY A 494 27.68 23.60 4.33
N THR A 495 28.33 22.82 3.47
CA THR A 495 27.76 21.56 2.95
C THR A 495 27.61 20.51 4.06
N GLY A 496 28.59 20.38 4.92
CA GLY A 496 28.54 19.49 6.09
C GLY A 496 27.37 19.80 7.02
N ILE A 497 27.20 21.09 7.34
CA ILE A 497 26.08 21.56 8.15
C ILE A 497 24.74 21.29 7.44
N PHE A 498 24.62 21.60 6.14
CA PHE A 498 23.40 21.38 5.36
C PHE A 498 22.96 19.91 5.41
N TRP A 499 23.85 18.97 5.09
CA TRP A 499 23.51 17.56 5.09
C TRP A 499 23.27 17.02 6.51
N THR A 500 23.99 17.52 7.53
CA THR A 500 23.75 17.15 8.92
C THR A 500 22.36 17.58 9.36
N VAL A 501 21.94 18.82 9.08
CA VAL A 501 20.60 19.33 9.40
C VAL A 501 19.51 18.55 8.63
N TYR A 502 19.77 18.23 7.36
CA TYR A 502 18.87 17.39 6.59
C TYR A 502 18.68 16.01 7.25
N ASN A 503 19.76 15.33 7.61
CA ASN A 503 19.70 14.03 8.31
C ASN A 503 19.00 14.15 9.68
N MET A 504 19.27 15.21 10.43
CA MET A 504 18.56 15.47 11.70
C MET A 504 17.06 15.66 11.49
N SER A 505 16.65 16.28 10.40
CA SER A 505 15.22 16.43 10.07
C SER A 505 14.52 15.08 9.82
N LEU A 506 15.21 14.13 9.18
CA LEU A 506 14.72 12.75 9.01
C LEU A 506 14.64 12.02 10.35
N MET A 507 15.71 12.11 11.18
CA MET A 507 15.72 11.52 12.53
C MET A 507 14.58 12.08 13.39
N TRP A 508 14.33 13.38 13.33
CA TRP A 508 13.22 14.00 14.04
C TRP A 508 11.87 13.40 13.65
N VAL A 509 11.65 13.12 12.37
CA VAL A 509 10.42 12.46 11.90
C VAL A 509 10.34 11.02 12.46
N VAL A 510 11.47 10.29 12.53
CA VAL A 510 11.50 8.94 13.14
C VAL A 510 11.11 9.01 14.63
N LEU A 511 11.67 9.95 15.38
CA LEU A 511 11.31 10.14 16.80
C LEU A 511 9.83 10.49 16.98
N ARG A 512 9.28 11.30 16.07
CA ARG A 512 7.83 11.62 16.04
C ARG A 512 6.97 10.41 15.70
N LEU A 513 7.43 9.51 14.83
CA LEU A 513 6.72 8.26 14.55
C LEU A 513 6.69 7.35 15.78
N ALA A 514 7.79 7.26 16.52
CA ALA A 514 7.87 6.46 17.74
C ALA A 514 7.00 7.00 18.90
N SER A 515 6.80 8.32 18.96
CA SER A 515 5.98 8.96 20.00
C SER A 515 4.47 8.94 19.70
N ARG A 516 4.03 8.41 18.57
CA ARG A 516 2.59 8.26 18.30
C ARG A 516 1.99 7.24 19.26
N PRO A 517 0.90 7.58 19.93
CA PRO A 517 0.17 6.57 20.72
C PRO A 517 -0.33 5.48 19.75
N GLY A 518 -0.10 4.23 20.10
CA GLY A 518 -0.73 3.11 19.42
C GLY A 518 -2.25 3.21 19.49
N GLU A 519 -2.95 2.61 18.53
CA GLU A 519 -4.41 2.52 18.55
C GLU A 519 -4.85 1.84 19.87
N LYS A 520 -5.60 2.58 20.70
CA LYS A 520 -6.12 2.10 22.00
C LYS A 520 -7.51 1.46 21.87
N ARG A 521 -8.07 1.44 20.67
CA ARG A 521 -9.44 1.04 20.44
C ARG A 521 -9.55 -0.46 20.18
N ALA A 522 -10.56 -1.08 20.77
CA ALA A 522 -10.82 -2.52 20.64
C ALA A 522 -11.29 -2.93 19.24
N GLY A 523 -11.86 -2.01 18.44
CA GLY A 523 -12.38 -2.29 17.10
C GLY A 523 -11.70 -1.46 16.02
N LEU A 524 -11.44 -2.08 14.87
CA LEU A 524 -10.97 -1.43 13.67
C LEU A 524 -11.98 -0.40 13.18
N ARG A 525 -11.56 0.86 13.04
CA ARG A 525 -12.37 1.91 12.45
C ARG A 525 -11.93 2.20 11.03
N PHE A 526 -12.90 2.09 10.15
CA PHE A 526 -12.70 2.36 8.73
C PHE A 526 -13.18 3.78 8.42
N ARG A 527 -12.33 4.63 7.87
CA ARG A 527 -12.78 5.91 7.33
C ARG A 527 -13.68 5.65 6.13
N ALA A 528 -14.96 5.70 6.38
CA ALA A 528 -15.99 5.43 5.41
C ALA A 528 -17.13 6.43 5.57
N ASN A 529 -17.59 6.99 4.47
CA ASN A 529 -18.64 7.97 4.45
C ASN A 529 -19.87 7.32 3.87
N PHE A 530 -20.77 6.89 4.76
CA PHE A 530 -22.07 6.36 4.40
C PHE A 530 -23.13 7.37 4.78
N PRO A 531 -24.14 7.60 3.92
CA PRO A 531 -25.28 8.43 4.27
C PRO A 531 -26.04 7.83 5.46
N VAL A 532 -26.43 8.69 6.38
CA VAL A 532 -27.24 8.32 7.55
C VAL A 532 -28.50 9.16 7.54
N GLU A 533 -29.64 8.51 7.48
CA GLU A 533 -30.96 9.14 7.51
C GLU A 533 -31.58 8.92 8.88
N GLY A 534 -32.05 9.99 9.53
CA GLY A 534 -32.88 9.87 10.72
C GLY A 534 -34.19 9.21 10.36
N LEU A 535 -34.68 8.27 11.17
CA LEU A 535 -35.96 7.66 10.92
C LEU A 535 -37.08 8.72 11.05
N PRO A 536 -38.11 8.68 10.17
CA PRO A 536 -39.08 9.73 10.06
C PRO A 536 -39.89 9.91 11.36
N VAL A 537 -39.97 11.15 11.84
CA VAL A 537 -40.91 11.58 12.88
C VAL A 537 -42.08 12.24 12.16
N PRO A 538 -43.32 11.90 12.49
CA PRO A 538 -44.50 12.51 11.83
C PRO A 538 -44.43 14.03 11.86
N GLY A 539 -44.43 14.66 10.68
CA GLY A 539 -44.42 16.11 10.52
C GLY A 539 -43.04 16.80 10.38
N GLU A 540 -41.92 16.04 10.43
CA GLU A 540 -40.58 16.58 10.19
C GLU A 540 -39.91 15.92 9.01
N GLU A 541 -39.13 16.69 8.25
CA GLU A 541 -38.20 16.12 7.28
C GLU A 541 -37.08 15.33 7.99
N SER A 542 -36.84 14.10 7.53
CA SER A 542 -35.76 13.24 8.04
C SER A 542 -34.42 13.91 7.85
N PRO A 543 -33.66 14.21 8.93
CA PRO A 543 -32.35 14.81 8.82
C PRO A 543 -31.38 13.82 8.18
N LEU A 544 -30.47 14.34 7.33
CA LEU A 544 -29.41 13.56 6.70
C LEU A 544 -28.08 13.89 7.34
N GLY A 545 -27.36 12.86 7.73
CA GLY A 545 -25.99 12.90 8.20
C GLY A 545 -25.08 12.00 7.39
N VAL A 546 -23.81 11.92 7.79
CA VAL A 546 -22.79 11.09 7.14
C VAL A 546 -21.87 10.48 8.20
N THR A 547 -21.49 9.22 8.03
CA THR A 547 -20.41 8.66 8.85
C THR A 547 -19.07 9.26 8.43
N ALA A 548 -18.21 9.62 9.38
CA ALA A 548 -16.82 9.98 9.13
C ALA A 548 -15.91 8.76 9.21
N ASP A 549 -16.23 7.85 10.11
CA ASP A 549 -15.65 6.51 10.23
C ASP A 549 -16.73 5.56 10.78
N ILE A 550 -16.55 4.27 10.54
CA ILE A 550 -17.44 3.20 11.02
C ILE A 550 -16.62 1.99 11.45
N SER A 551 -17.11 1.28 12.47
CA SER A 551 -16.57 0.00 12.95
C SER A 551 -17.73 -0.95 13.28
N GLU A 552 -17.42 -2.16 13.69
CA GLU A 552 -18.40 -3.13 14.17
C GLU A 552 -19.12 -2.67 15.45
N SER A 553 -18.54 -1.77 16.25
CA SER A 553 -19.08 -1.32 17.52
C SER A 553 -19.68 0.08 17.50
N GLY A 554 -19.52 0.85 16.42
CA GLY A 554 -20.00 2.22 16.34
C GLY A 554 -19.43 3.02 15.18
N CYS A 555 -19.81 4.30 15.14
CA CYS A 555 -19.36 5.20 14.09
C CYS A 555 -19.03 6.60 14.64
N SER A 556 -18.28 7.37 13.87
CA SER A 556 -18.22 8.81 14.03
C SER A 556 -19.23 9.43 13.05
N LEU A 557 -20.23 10.11 13.60
CA LEU A 557 -21.35 10.67 12.86
C LEU A 557 -21.18 12.19 12.68
N LEU A 558 -21.32 12.68 11.46
CA LEU A 558 -21.52 14.09 11.15
C LEU A 558 -23.03 14.32 11.03
N TRP A 559 -23.58 15.17 11.89
CA TRP A 559 -25.02 15.39 12.00
C TRP A 559 -25.34 16.88 11.90
N PRO A 560 -26.45 17.26 11.25
CA PRO A 560 -26.75 18.68 10.99
C PRO A 560 -27.39 19.42 12.20
N ARG A 561 -27.76 18.69 13.25
CA ARG A 561 -28.42 19.25 14.45
C ARG A 561 -27.58 18.96 15.71
N PRO A 562 -27.65 19.81 16.75
CA PRO A 562 -27.01 19.50 18.02
C PRO A 562 -27.71 18.33 18.72
N LEU A 563 -26.88 17.41 19.29
CA LEU A 563 -27.33 16.25 20.08
C LEU A 563 -26.56 16.23 21.40
N SER A 564 -27.22 15.80 22.47
CA SER A 564 -26.56 15.59 23.75
C SER A 564 -25.98 14.20 23.89
N VAL A 565 -24.91 14.05 24.65
CA VAL A 565 -24.37 12.73 25.01
C VAL A 565 -25.44 11.91 25.73
N GLY A 566 -25.57 10.63 25.35
CA GLY A 566 -26.62 9.74 25.80
C GLY A 566 -27.89 9.76 24.95
N THR A 567 -28.01 10.64 23.94
CA THR A 567 -29.13 10.62 23.01
C THR A 567 -29.14 9.32 22.21
N ARG A 568 -30.29 8.64 22.18
CA ARG A 568 -30.54 7.50 21.29
C ARG A 568 -31.17 8.01 20.00
N LEU A 569 -30.54 7.65 18.89
CA LEU A 569 -30.93 8.13 17.57
C LEU A 569 -31.26 6.94 16.67
N PRO A 570 -32.51 6.64 16.40
CA PRO A 570 -32.88 5.64 15.42
C PRO A 570 -32.59 6.15 14.01
N VAL A 571 -31.74 5.43 13.28
CA VAL A 571 -31.26 5.83 11.96
C VAL A 571 -31.25 4.68 10.97
N ARG A 572 -31.28 5.06 9.71
CA ARG A 572 -31.04 4.19 8.57
C ARG A 572 -29.69 4.55 7.97
N VAL A 573 -28.72 3.61 8.04
CA VAL A 573 -27.40 3.77 7.42
C VAL A 573 -27.43 3.14 6.02
N HIS A 574 -27.14 3.95 5.00
CA HIS A 574 -27.13 3.50 3.60
C HIS A 574 -25.77 2.94 3.22
N LEU A 575 -25.58 1.63 3.45
CA LEU A 575 -24.31 0.91 3.21
C LEU A 575 -24.14 0.41 1.77
N GLY A 576 -24.96 0.83 0.84
CA GLY A 576 -25.03 0.38 -0.55
C GLY A 576 -26.44 -0.11 -0.89
N PRO A 577 -26.58 -1.27 -1.56
CA PRO A 577 -27.89 -1.72 -2.03
C PRO A 577 -28.87 -2.10 -0.91
N LYS A 578 -28.37 -2.41 0.26
CA LYS A 578 -29.21 -2.72 1.43
C LYS A 578 -28.94 -1.68 2.53
N PRO A 579 -29.94 -0.88 2.90
CA PRO A 579 -29.83 -0.03 4.06
C PRO A 579 -29.89 -0.87 5.34
N MET A 580 -29.24 -0.36 6.39
CA MET A 580 -29.22 -0.94 7.72
C MET A 580 -29.96 -0.03 8.68
N ASP A 581 -31.06 -0.49 9.27
CA ASP A 581 -31.75 0.21 10.35
C ASP A 581 -31.08 -0.16 11.68
N VAL A 582 -30.68 0.87 12.46
CA VAL A 582 -29.96 0.69 13.72
C VAL A 582 -30.23 1.86 14.65
N GLU A 583 -30.17 1.61 15.96
CA GLU A 583 -30.17 2.65 16.98
C GLU A 583 -28.74 3.03 17.34
N LEU A 584 -28.42 4.33 17.26
CA LEU A 584 -27.14 4.91 17.64
C LEU A 584 -27.27 5.59 19.00
N THR A 585 -26.35 5.28 19.93
CA THR A 585 -26.21 6.05 21.17
C THR A 585 -25.03 6.99 21.08
N VAL A 586 -25.26 8.29 21.29
CA VAL A 586 -24.19 9.31 21.29
C VAL A 586 -23.32 9.13 22.54
N THR A 587 -22.07 8.77 22.35
CA THR A 587 -21.11 8.48 23.43
C THR A 587 -20.13 9.63 23.71
N ALA A 588 -19.88 10.47 22.70
CA ALA A 588 -18.99 11.62 22.83
C ALA A 588 -19.36 12.71 21.85
N GLU A 589 -19.31 13.96 22.32
CA GLU A 589 -19.39 15.14 21.48
C GLU A 589 -17.98 15.61 21.12
N GLN A 590 -17.78 16.00 19.87
CA GLN A 590 -16.58 16.65 19.39
C GLN A 590 -16.92 18.07 18.93
N THR A 591 -15.91 18.93 18.87
CA THR A 591 -16.06 20.34 18.47
C THR A 591 -16.82 20.46 17.15
N PRO A 592 -17.77 21.39 17.02
CA PRO A 592 -18.44 21.68 15.74
C PRO A 592 -17.40 21.96 14.65
N THR A 593 -17.67 21.50 13.43
CA THR A 593 -16.82 21.82 12.28
C THR A 593 -17.09 23.24 11.79
N ASP A 594 -16.11 23.88 11.13
CA ASP A 594 -16.27 25.21 10.56
C ASP A 594 -17.43 25.30 9.54
N ASP A 595 -17.88 24.16 9.01
CA ASP A 595 -18.97 24.03 8.03
C ASP A 595 -20.36 23.85 8.69
N GLY A 596 -20.46 24.01 10.02
CA GLY A 596 -21.72 23.91 10.76
C GLY A 596 -22.23 22.50 11.05
N TRP A 597 -21.43 21.46 10.75
CA TRP A 597 -21.72 20.10 11.15
C TRP A 597 -21.29 19.84 12.60
N TYR A 598 -22.09 19.04 13.30
CA TYR A 598 -21.74 18.52 14.63
C TYR A 598 -21.15 17.12 14.47
N ARG A 599 -20.00 16.86 15.07
CA ARG A 599 -19.36 15.57 15.05
C ARG A 599 -19.57 14.84 16.36
N TYR A 600 -20.07 13.61 16.27
CA TYR A 600 -20.37 12.76 17.42
C TYR A 600 -19.64 11.42 17.32
N GLY A 601 -19.17 10.89 18.48
CA GLY A 601 -18.85 9.49 18.61
C GLY A 601 -20.13 8.74 18.99
N CYS A 602 -20.51 7.73 18.23
CA CYS A 602 -21.71 6.93 18.48
C CYS A 602 -21.34 5.46 18.62
N SER A 603 -22.01 4.75 19.55
CA SER A 603 -22.03 3.30 19.61
C SER A 603 -23.29 2.76 18.94
N PHE A 604 -23.19 1.57 18.35
CA PHE A 604 -24.37 0.82 17.92
C PHE A 604 -24.98 0.11 19.14
N ASP A 605 -26.28 0.21 19.29
CA ASP A 605 -27.02 -0.59 20.26
C ASP A 605 -27.42 -1.90 19.56
N GLU A 606 -26.86 -3.03 20.01
CA GLU A 606 -27.12 -4.40 19.54
C GLU A 606 -27.14 -4.61 18.02
N LEU A 607 -25.95 -4.75 17.41
CA LEU A 607 -25.88 -5.15 16.00
C LEU A 607 -26.14 -6.65 15.84
N SER A 608 -27.07 -6.99 14.96
CA SER A 608 -27.19 -8.35 14.46
C SER A 608 -25.93 -8.74 13.65
N GLN A 609 -25.62 -10.03 13.63
CA GLN A 609 -24.48 -10.50 12.83
C GLN A 609 -24.62 -10.14 11.34
N SER A 610 -25.85 -10.16 10.81
CA SER A 610 -26.13 -9.70 9.44
C SER A 610 -25.78 -8.22 9.22
N ASN A 611 -25.98 -7.36 10.22
CA ASN A 611 -25.60 -5.95 10.14
C ASN A 611 -24.10 -5.73 10.16
N VAL A 612 -23.36 -6.52 10.99
CA VAL A 612 -21.89 -6.53 10.97
C VAL A 612 -21.38 -6.91 9.59
N ASP A 613 -21.94 -7.95 8.98
CA ASP A 613 -21.56 -8.37 7.63
C ASP A 613 -21.81 -7.29 6.57
N LEU A 614 -22.94 -6.58 6.66
CA LEU A 614 -23.22 -5.46 5.76
C LEU A 614 -22.21 -4.33 5.91
N ILE A 615 -21.79 -4.01 7.15
CA ILE A 615 -20.75 -3.01 7.41
C ILE A 615 -19.43 -3.43 6.79
N LEU A 616 -18.99 -4.65 7.05
CA LEU A 616 -17.71 -5.16 6.54
C LEU A 616 -17.68 -5.23 5.01
N ASP A 617 -18.75 -5.69 4.39
CA ASP A 617 -18.90 -5.71 2.94
C ASP A 617 -18.82 -4.30 2.35
N ALA A 618 -19.57 -3.36 2.89
CA ALA A 618 -19.58 -1.98 2.40
C ALA A 618 -18.19 -1.32 2.55
N VAL A 619 -17.51 -1.55 3.67
CA VAL A 619 -16.19 -1.00 3.93
C VAL A 619 -15.17 -1.55 2.94
N HIS A 620 -15.04 -2.86 2.82
CA HIS A 620 -14.00 -3.47 1.99
C HIS A 620 -14.26 -3.36 0.49
N THR A 621 -15.53 -3.28 0.07
CA THR A 621 -15.90 -3.21 -1.34
C THR A 621 -15.98 -1.77 -1.86
N ILE A 622 -16.45 -0.83 -1.04
CA ILE A 622 -16.70 0.56 -1.47
C ILE A 622 -15.65 1.52 -0.91
N ALA A 623 -15.53 1.57 0.43
CA ALA A 623 -14.81 2.65 1.08
C ALA A 623 -13.30 2.52 0.89
N VAL A 624 -12.73 1.34 1.13
CA VAL A 624 -11.27 1.12 1.05
C VAL A 624 -10.73 1.33 -0.36
N PRO A 625 -11.28 0.73 -1.44
CA PRO A 625 -10.80 0.97 -2.79
C PRO A 625 -10.92 2.43 -3.24
N HIS A 626 -11.98 3.12 -2.81
CA HIS A 626 -12.18 4.53 -3.17
C HIS A 626 -11.15 5.43 -2.49
N LEU A 627 -10.89 5.22 -1.20
CA LEU A 627 -9.91 5.97 -0.42
C LEU A 627 -8.54 5.98 -1.08
N PHE A 628 -8.05 4.82 -1.53
CA PHE A 628 -6.74 4.71 -2.19
C PHE A 628 -6.66 5.39 -3.55
N ARG A 629 -7.75 5.45 -4.30
CA ARG A 629 -7.79 6.19 -5.57
C ARG A 629 -7.73 7.70 -5.37
N THR A 630 -8.37 8.21 -4.34
CA THR A 630 -8.48 9.66 -4.09
C THR A 630 -7.23 10.24 -3.44
N LEU A 631 -6.51 9.44 -2.64
CA LEU A 631 -5.31 9.87 -1.92
C LEU A 631 -4.01 9.73 -2.73
N SER A 632 -4.02 9.08 -3.91
CA SER A 632 -2.84 8.96 -4.76
C SER A 632 -2.54 10.26 -5.49
N GLU A 633 -1.40 10.88 -5.19
CA GLU A 633 -0.96 12.12 -5.84
C GLU A 633 0.05 11.92 -6.96
N PRO A 634 0.11 12.87 -7.91
CA PRO A 634 1.21 12.92 -8.86
C PRO A 634 2.54 13.24 -8.15
N SER A 635 3.63 12.66 -8.64
CA SER A 635 4.99 12.91 -8.15
C SER A 635 5.38 14.39 -8.22
N PHE A 636 6.42 14.77 -7.47
CA PHE A 636 6.94 16.15 -7.48
C PHE A 636 7.28 16.60 -8.89
N ALA A 637 7.96 15.77 -9.69
CA ALA A 637 8.31 16.10 -11.07
C ALA A 637 7.08 16.35 -11.95
N VAL A 638 6.04 15.51 -11.83
CA VAL A 638 4.78 15.73 -12.55
C VAL A 638 4.12 17.06 -12.13
N ARG A 639 4.23 17.43 -10.86
CA ARG A 639 3.73 18.74 -10.38
C ARG A 639 4.53 19.89 -10.95
N VAL A 640 5.86 19.79 -10.95
CA VAL A 640 6.76 20.81 -11.54
C VAL A 640 6.52 20.90 -13.05
N ILE A 641 6.47 19.78 -13.76
CA ILE A 641 6.16 19.75 -15.20
C ILE A 641 4.77 20.35 -15.47
N ARG A 642 3.77 20.02 -14.69
CA ARG A 642 2.44 20.64 -14.79
C ARG A 642 2.45 22.12 -14.48
N TRP A 643 3.26 22.55 -13.53
CA TRP A 643 3.44 23.95 -13.20
C TRP A 643 4.13 24.72 -14.34
N ILE A 644 5.21 24.17 -14.90
CA ILE A 644 5.92 24.73 -16.06
C ILE A 644 5.03 24.72 -17.31
N ALA A 645 4.31 23.61 -17.55
CA ALA A 645 3.42 23.47 -18.71
C ALA A 645 2.10 24.24 -18.57
N LYS A 646 1.76 24.72 -17.37
CA LYS A 646 0.50 25.44 -17.11
C LYS A 646 0.26 26.64 -18.03
N PRO A 647 1.27 27.47 -18.41
CA PRO A 647 1.10 28.53 -19.36
C PRO A 647 0.85 28.06 -20.80
N PHE A 648 1.30 26.84 -21.15
CA PHE A 648 1.24 26.28 -22.51
C PHE A 648 0.07 25.30 -22.74
N THR A 649 -0.60 24.87 -21.67
CA THR A 649 -1.80 24.05 -21.79
C THR A 649 -3.01 24.96 -22.00
N LEU A 650 -3.49 25.02 -23.26
CA LEU A 650 -4.80 25.57 -23.56
C LEU A 650 -5.82 24.96 -22.59
N LYS A 651 -6.44 25.83 -21.80
CA LYS A 651 -7.52 25.47 -20.86
C LYS A 651 -8.69 24.84 -21.65
N ARG A 652 -8.69 23.56 -21.89
CA ARG A 652 -9.94 22.83 -22.00
C ARG A 652 -10.56 22.85 -20.61
N GLY A 653 -11.58 23.66 -20.46
CA GLY A 653 -12.19 23.99 -19.17
C GLY A 653 -12.92 22.83 -18.51
N ARG A 654 -12.16 21.87 -17.97
CA ARG A 654 -12.71 20.98 -16.95
C ARG A 654 -12.73 21.76 -15.65
N ALA A 655 -13.93 22.01 -15.13
CA ALA A 655 -14.09 22.57 -13.81
C ALA A 655 -13.30 21.75 -12.78
N GLN A 656 -12.62 22.43 -11.87
CA GLN A 656 -11.81 21.77 -10.85
C GLN A 656 -12.73 20.97 -9.93
N ARG A 657 -12.59 19.62 -9.89
CA ARG A 657 -13.33 18.76 -8.98
C ARG A 657 -12.73 18.82 -7.59
N GLN A 658 -13.58 18.97 -6.62
CA GLN A 658 -13.21 18.92 -5.20
C GLN A 658 -13.86 17.71 -4.56
N LEU A 659 -13.11 17.06 -3.67
CA LEU A 659 -13.62 15.95 -2.88
C LEU A 659 -14.67 16.50 -1.92
N VAL A 660 -15.81 15.85 -1.91
CA VAL A 660 -16.91 16.11 -0.97
C VAL A 660 -17.41 14.77 -0.44
N ARG A 661 -18.19 14.82 0.62
CA ARG A 661 -18.73 13.62 1.25
C ARG A 661 -20.08 13.96 1.83
N ILE A 662 -20.99 14.29 0.94
CA ILE A 662 -22.32 14.76 1.30
C ILE A 662 -23.39 13.77 0.83
N PRO A 663 -24.46 13.57 1.61
CA PRO A 663 -25.59 12.78 1.17
C PRO A 663 -26.34 13.53 0.07
N VAL A 664 -26.78 12.78 -0.94
CA VAL A 664 -27.56 13.28 -2.08
C VAL A 664 -28.78 12.41 -2.21
N ARG A 665 -29.97 13.02 -2.25
CA ARG A 665 -31.19 12.35 -2.64
C ARG A 665 -31.30 12.36 -4.16
N VAL A 666 -31.52 11.20 -4.76
CA VAL A 666 -31.65 11.05 -6.21
C VAL A 666 -32.96 10.30 -6.50
N SER A 667 -33.75 10.84 -7.38
CA SER A 667 -34.99 10.16 -7.83
C SER A 667 -34.67 9.33 -9.09
N VAL A 668 -34.79 8.00 -8.96
CA VAL A 668 -34.62 7.05 -10.07
C VAL A 668 -35.92 6.29 -10.27
N ASN A 669 -36.51 6.42 -11.46
CA ASN A 669 -37.79 5.77 -11.79
C ASN A 669 -38.90 6.00 -10.76
N GLY A 670 -38.97 7.21 -10.19
CA GLY A 670 -39.98 7.60 -9.19
C GLY A 670 -39.69 7.07 -7.77
N ARG A 671 -38.54 6.42 -7.53
CA ARG A 671 -38.10 6.02 -6.19
C ARG A 671 -36.93 6.89 -5.74
N GLU A 672 -37.07 7.44 -4.55
CA GLU A 672 -35.95 8.16 -3.92
C GLU A 672 -34.89 7.19 -3.42
N GLN A 673 -33.63 7.54 -3.70
CA GLN A 673 -32.44 6.86 -3.18
C GLN A 673 -31.54 7.88 -2.54
N ILE A 674 -31.00 7.56 -1.37
CA ILE A 674 -30.01 8.38 -0.68
C ILE A 674 -28.64 7.78 -0.92
N VAL A 675 -27.77 8.56 -1.56
CA VAL A 675 -26.45 8.15 -2.02
C VAL A 675 -25.40 9.16 -1.55
N ILE A 676 -24.12 8.85 -1.70
CA ILE A 676 -23.04 9.77 -1.33
C ILE A 676 -22.39 10.37 -2.56
N ALA A 677 -22.25 11.69 -2.58
CA ALA A 677 -21.38 12.37 -3.52
C ALA A 677 -19.93 12.28 -3.04
N LEU A 678 -19.03 11.87 -3.93
CA LEU A 678 -17.60 11.69 -3.66
C LEU A 678 -16.77 12.90 -4.08
N ASP A 679 -17.16 13.54 -5.14
CA ASP A 679 -16.58 14.80 -5.62
C ASP A 679 -17.64 15.69 -6.27
N ILE A 680 -17.40 16.99 -6.26
CA ILE A 680 -18.26 17.99 -6.90
C ILE A 680 -17.41 19.03 -7.65
N SER A 681 -17.96 19.54 -8.73
CA SER A 681 -17.42 20.64 -9.52
C SER A 681 -18.54 21.52 -10.06
N ALA A 682 -18.26 22.66 -10.62
CA ALA A 682 -19.24 23.53 -11.26
C ALA A 682 -20.04 22.87 -12.41
N THR A 683 -19.61 21.72 -12.91
CA THR A 683 -20.24 21.02 -14.04
C THR A 683 -20.86 19.67 -13.66
N GLY A 684 -20.65 19.18 -12.45
CA GLY A 684 -21.20 17.88 -12.04
C GLY A 684 -20.54 17.30 -10.80
N MET A 685 -21.02 16.12 -10.41
CA MET A 685 -20.54 15.38 -9.24
C MET A 685 -20.39 13.89 -9.55
N SER A 686 -19.60 13.17 -8.74
CA SER A 686 -19.54 11.70 -8.77
C SER A 686 -20.29 11.14 -7.59
N VAL A 687 -21.17 10.16 -7.82
CA VAL A 687 -21.97 9.53 -6.77
C VAL A 687 -21.83 8.01 -6.81
N VAL A 688 -22.04 7.34 -5.69
CA VAL A 688 -22.12 5.88 -5.60
C VAL A 688 -23.58 5.48 -5.54
N MET A 689 -24.02 4.68 -6.50
CA MET A 689 -25.41 4.21 -6.63
C MET A 689 -25.51 2.70 -6.38
N PRO A 690 -26.59 2.23 -5.77
CA PRO A 690 -26.85 0.79 -5.59
C PRO A 690 -27.46 0.11 -6.81
N CYS A 691 -27.73 0.84 -7.88
CA CYS A 691 -28.33 0.32 -9.10
C CYS A 691 -27.66 0.92 -10.35
N ASP A 692 -27.74 0.22 -11.46
CA ASP A 692 -27.32 0.75 -12.74
C ASP A 692 -28.27 1.82 -13.24
N VAL A 693 -27.70 2.92 -13.69
CA VAL A 693 -28.42 3.97 -14.39
C VAL A 693 -27.66 4.26 -15.68
N PRO A 694 -28.26 4.03 -16.83
CA PRO A 694 -27.55 4.14 -18.10
C PRO A 694 -27.07 5.56 -18.36
N ALA A 695 -25.92 5.68 -19.01
CA ALA A 695 -25.41 6.97 -19.46
C ALA A 695 -26.44 7.67 -20.37
N GLY A 696 -26.64 8.95 -20.18
CA GLY A 696 -27.66 9.74 -20.85
C GLY A 696 -29.00 9.84 -20.10
N ALA A 697 -29.22 9.06 -19.03
CA ALA A 697 -30.43 9.18 -18.23
C ALA A 697 -30.49 10.55 -17.51
N HIS A 698 -31.69 11.11 -17.44
CA HIS A 698 -31.98 12.35 -16.73
C HIS A 698 -32.63 12.03 -15.38
N LEU A 699 -32.12 12.63 -14.32
CA LEU A 699 -32.54 12.40 -12.94
C LEU A 699 -32.67 13.73 -12.21
N THR A 700 -33.47 13.75 -11.17
CA THR A 700 -33.54 14.88 -10.22
C THR A 700 -32.66 14.52 -9.01
N ALA A 701 -31.78 15.44 -8.62
CA ALA A 701 -30.95 15.29 -7.44
C ALA A 701 -31.08 16.47 -6.50
N SER A 702 -31.05 16.20 -5.20
CA SER A 702 -31.03 17.24 -4.17
C SER A 702 -29.98 16.92 -3.11
N MET A 703 -29.32 17.93 -2.59
CA MET A 703 -28.35 17.83 -1.53
C MET A 703 -28.50 18.98 -0.55
N SER A 704 -28.28 18.70 0.72
CA SER A 704 -28.40 19.67 1.79
C SER A 704 -27.23 19.56 2.75
N VAL A 705 -26.72 20.71 3.16
CA VAL A 705 -25.73 20.87 4.23
C VAL A 705 -26.26 21.92 5.20
N PRO A 706 -25.76 22.05 6.43
CA PRO A 706 -26.24 23.04 7.37
C PRO A 706 -26.28 24.46 6.76
N GLY A 707 -27.47 25.05 6.74
CA GLY A 707 -27.69 26.40 6.21
C GLY A 707 -27.76 26.53 4.69
N TYR A 708 -27.65 25.46 3.93
CA TYR A 708 -27.72 25.53 2.46
C TYR A 708 -28.30 24.24 1.83
N SER A 709 -29.15 24.40 0.84
CA SER A 709 -29.69 23.29 0.05
C SER A 709 -29.66 23.60 -1.44
N TRP A 710 -29.48 22.55 -2.24
CA TRP A 710 -29.52 22.60 -3.70
C TRP A 710 -30.41 21.49 -4.23
N SER A 711 -31.21 21.77 -5.26
CA SER A 711 -31.98 20.79 -6.01
C SER A 711 -31.94 21.13 -7.49
N GLY A 712 -31.89 20.14 -8.36
CA GLY A 712 -31.83 20.35 -9.79
C GLY A 712 -31.73 19.06 -10.59
N ASP A 713 -31.89 19.21 -11.88
CA ASP A 713 -31.79 18.10 -12.83
C ASP A 713 -30.32 17.80 -13.19
N VAL A 714 -30.02 16.52 -13.28
CA VAL A 714 -28.70 16.01 -13.62
C VAL A 714 -28.83 14.93 -14.70
N SER A 715 -27.84 14.86 -15.56
CA SER A 715 -27.72 13.76 -16.53
C SER A 715 -26.57 12.85 -16.16
N VAL A 716 -26.72 11.54 -16.38
CA VAL A 716 -25.67 10.55 -16.16
C VAL A 716 -24.68 10.60 -17.32
N ALA A 717 -23.51 11.18 -17.06
CA ALA A 717 -22.44 11.27 -18.05
C ALA A 717 -21.61 9.98 -18.15
N ARG A 718 -21.59 9.17 -17.09
CA ARG A 718 -20.83 7.91 -17.00
C ARG A 718 -21.43 7.00 -15.96
N SER A 719 -21.52 5.70 -16.27
CA SER A 719 -21.80 4.62 -15.32
C SER A 719 -20.66 3.61 -15.33
N GLU A 720 -20.14 3.21 -14.19
CA GLU A 720 -19.07 2.23 -14.04
C GLU A 720 -19.50 1.22 -12.96
N SER A 721 -19.75 -0.02 -13.35
CA SER A 721 -20.13 -1.07 -12.41
C SER A 721 -18.96 -1.43 -11.49
N ARG A 722 -19.30 -1.72 -10.23
CA ARG A 722 -18.38 -2.20 -9.18
C ARG A 722 -19.02 -3.43 -8.55
N PRO A 723 -18.45 -4.61 -8.76
CA PRO A 723 -19.00 -5.83 -8.19
C PRO A 723 -18.96 -5.80 -6.67
N ALA A 724 -20.09 -6.12 -6.05
CA ALA A 724 -20.24 -6.27 -4.60
C ALA A 724 -20.47 -7.75 -4.20
N ARG A 725 -20.23 -8.07 -2.93
CA ARG A 725 -20.12 -9.43 -2.38
C ARG A 725 -21.41 -10.26 -2.47
N ASN A 726 -22.56 -9.64 -2.35
CA ASN A 726 -23.86 -10.33 -2.25
C ASN A 726 -24.63 -10.43 -3.59
N GLY A 727 -23.92 -10.40 -4.73
CA GLY A 727 -24.56 -10.42 -6.05
C GLY A 727 -25.24 -9.10 -6.43
N PHE A 728 -25.03 -8.05 -5.64
CA PHE A 728 -25.47 -6.69 -5.97
C PHE A 728 -24.26 -5.91 -6.48
N ASP A 729 -24.34 -5.45 -7.69
CA ASP A 729 -23.35 -4.51 -8.20
C ASP A 729 -23.67 -3.11 -7.64
N ILE A 730 -22.60 -2.37 -7.37
CA ILE A 730 -22.68 -0.93 -7.10
C ILE A 730 -22.09 -0.18 -8.29
N TRP A 731 -22.66 0.98 -8.58
CA TRP A 731 -22.24 1.79 -9.72
C TRP A 731 -21.65 3.11 -9.24
N LEU A 732 -20.50 3.46 -9.80
CA LEU A 732 -19.94 4.79 -9.70
C LEU A 732 -20.45 5.61 -10.88
N LEU A 733 -21.36 6.54 -10.62
CA LEU A 733 -21.95 7.39 -11.63
C LEU A 733 -21.29 8.77 -11.64
N GLY A 734 -21.06 9.30 -12.83
CA GLY A 734 -20.72 10.70 -13.02
C GLY A 734 -21.97 11.48 -13.42
N PHE A 735 -22.47 12.31 -12.54
CA PHE A 735 -23.59 13.22 -12.83
C PHE A 735 -23.06 14.52 -13.41
N GLN A 736 -23.69 14.99 -14.47
CA GLN A 736 -23.48 16.30 -15.05
C GLN A 736 -24.68 17.17 -14.73
N PHE A 737 -24.47 18.35 -14.16
CA PHE A 737 -25.52 19.32 -13.94
C PHE A 737 -26.04 19.83 -15.29
N GLU A 738 -27.34 19.85 -15.50
CA GLU A 738 -27.94 20.38 -16.72
C GLU A 738 -27.65 21.88 -16.90
N GLN A 739 -27.64 22.60 -15.76
CA GLN A 739 -27.18 23.99 -15.72
C GLN A 739 -25.83 24.07 -15.00
N LYS A 740 -24.83 24.67 -15.65
CA LYS A 740 -23.51 24.90 -15.04
C LYS A 740 -23.66 25.77 -13.79
N GLN A 741 -23.32 25.22 -12.64
CA GLN A 741 -23.36 25.91 -11.37
C GLN A 741 -22.25 26.97 -11.27
N ARG A 742 -22.52 28.08 -10.58
CA ARG A 742 -21.46 29.05 -10.26
C ARG A 742 -20.62 28.50 -9.11
N GLU A 743 -19.33 28.85 -9.06
CA GLU A 743 -18.46 28.39 -7.96
C GLU A 743 -19.00 28.75 -6.56
N ARG A 744 -19.66 29.89 -6.41
CA ARG A 744 -20.29 30.30 -5.17
C ARG A 744 -21.46 29.42 -4.75
N ASP A 745 -22.17 28.80 -5.70
CA ASP A 745 -23.34 27.98 -5.46
C ASP A 745 -22.98 26.54 -5.03
N ILE A 746 -21.74 26.12 -5.32
CA ILE A 746 -21.21 24.82 -4.90
C ILE A 746 -20.21 24.94 -3.73
N ALA A 747 -19.75 26.15 -3.42
CA ALA A 747 -18.81 26.40 -2.33
C ALA A 747 -19.29 25.87 -0.96
N PRO A 748 -20.58 26.00 -0.60
CA PRO A 748 -21.11 25.50 0.66
C PRO A 748 -21.04 23.97 0.81
N PHE A 749 -20.99 23.24 -0.32
CA PHE A 749 -20.89 21.77 -0.32
C PHE A 749 -19.44 21.26 -0.24
N ARG A 750 -18.46 22.16 -0.19
CA ARG A 750 -17.04 21.83 -0.07
C ARG A 750 -16.71 21.67 1.41
N MET A 751 -16.80 20.45 1.90
CA MET A 751 -16.32 20.13 3.26
C MET A 751 -14.81 20.37 3.33
N ASP A 752 -14.37 21.09 4.34
CA ASP A 752 -12.94 21.18 4.64
C ASP A 752 -12.50 19.80 5.16
N THR A 753 -11.76 19.06 4.32
CA THR A 753 -11.32 17.68 4.61
C THR A 753 -10.24 17.64 5.71
N ALA A 754 -10.05 18.73 6.46
CA ALA A 754 -9.13 18.85 7.57
C ALA A 754 -9.75 18.46 8.93
N ALA A 755 -11.04 18.18 9.00
CA ALA A 755 -11.71 17.71 10.23
C ALA A 755 -11.63 16.17 10.37
#